data_dbaba773824bd7aab29dc98f40317d77
#
_entry.id   dbaba773824bd7aab29dc98f40317d77
#
_cell.length_a   1.000
_cell.length_b   1.000
_cell.length_c   1.000
_cell.angle_alpha   90.00
_cell.angle_beta   90.00
_cell.angle_gamma   90.00
#
_symmetry.space_group_name_H-M   'P 1'
#
loop_
_entity.id
_entity.type
_entity.pdbx_description
1 polymer ?
#
loop_
_entity_poly.entity_id
_entity_poly.type
_entity_poly.pdbx_seq_one_letter_code
_entity_poly.pdbx_strand_id
1 'polypeptide(L)'
;MATAEKITLSVIKADVGGWVGHSTCYPDMMALARSLVKKAVERGLLVDGQVLNCGDDVELIMTHHRGDEDSDIHQFAWDTFMELTQLARRLKLYGAGQDMLADSFSGNVKGMGPGVAEITFEERKSEPVIIFMADKTSPGAWNLPLFRIFADPFTTVGLVIDPNMHRGFRFRVIDAIEHKEWILSCPEDMYDLLVLIGTPGRYLIEQIFRKKDNEVVAAASSQKLGLLAGRYVGKDDPVMIVRCQSGMPAVGEVLEPFAFPHLVEGWMRGSHHGPLMPVAFKDAIPSRFDGPPRVIAAGFQITEGKLLGPMDMFADVAFDEVRKEANRVANYMRRHGPFEPHRLGLHDMEYTTLPQVMAFIFEKSAIPRRSDLEEELKKLYPHLRELRVVDPGIKDYGAIQKTVAREAAYYLEEIAWAGAKIGLSGGKTLYYLITYLEPERLSGLHLYPLTLTPILTMPGLTANAMVGMMSTKYPDTTAYNLPTIPVSSRDEYEKQMAANPEMLKIYRDIWETEIMVLGVGYLTGPLPGFRALAQQEMGLSAEELAARGVVAEINHTPIDAQGEPMLDGKDKELAALTRRVIGVGALELRERAARSDRFVVAVAGGLEKTEAIRACLKGKYFNVLVTDAYVAETLIKS
;
A
#
# COMPACT_ATOMS: atom_id res chain seq x y z
N MET A 1 -8.91 44.08 15.07
CA MET A 1 -9.82 43.43 14.13
C MET A 1 -9.95 42.02 14.68
N ALA A 2 -11.18 41.55 14.96
CA ALA A 2 -11.35 40.15 15.29
C ALA A 2 -10.83 39.34 14.12
N THR A 3 -9.96 38.38 14.34
CA THR A 3 -9.54 37.40 13.33
C THR A 3 -10.83 36.71 12.88
N ALA A 4 -11.15 36.74 11.57
CA ALA A 4 -12.26 36.01 11.02
C ALA A 4 -12.07 34.53 11.40
N GLU A 5 -13.11 33.92 11.92
CA GLU A 5 -13.07 32.54 12.35
C GLU A 5 -12.96 31.65 11.10
N LYS A 6 -11.91 30.80 11.02
CA LYS A 6 -11.72 29.91 9.88
C LYS A 6 -12.73 28.77 9.94
N ILE A 7 -13.22 28.40 8.78
CA ILE A 7 -14.05 27.22 8.58
C ILE A 7 -13.24 26.15 7.84
N THR A 8 -13.42 24.90 8.24
CA THR A 8 -12.89 23.72 7.52
C THR A 8 -14.06 22.99 6.88
N LEU A 9 -13.92 22.67 5.61
CA LEU A 9 -14.81 21.76 4.89
C LEU A 9 -14.08 20.45 4.69
N SER A 10 -14.57 19.40 5.35
CA SER A 10 -14.07 18.04 5.26
C SER A 10 -15.05 17.16 4.48
N VAL A 11 -14.58 16.49 3.46
CA VAL A 11 -15.34 15.47 2.72
C VAL A 11 -14.61 14.14 2.89
N ILE A 12 -15.26 13.22 3.59
CA ILE A 12 -14.69 11.92 3.92
C ILE A 12 -15.62 10.83 3.38
N LYS A 13 -15.06 9.92 2.59
CA LYS A 13 -15.81 8.86 1.94
C LYS A 13 -15.32 7.47 2.33
N ALA A 14 -16.23 6.47 2.30
CA ALA A 14 -15.86 5.08 2.45
C ALA A 14 -16.85 4.15 1.76
N ASP A 15 -16.33 3.06 1.16
CA ASP A 15 -17.11 1.87 0.84
C ASP A 15 -17.30 1.02 2.11
N VAL A 16 -18.50 0.98 2.59
CA VAL A 16 -18.90 0.24 3.80
C VAL A 16 -19.88 -0.89 3.50
N GLY A 17 -20.25 -1.06 2.23
CA GLY A 17 -21.09 -2.14 1.73
C GLY A 17 -22.17 -1.70 0.76
N GLY A 18 -22.20 -2.35 -0.39
CA GLY A 18 -23.06 -2.05 -1.52
C GLY A 18 -24.36 -2.86 -1.59
N TRP A 19 -25.38 -2.32 -2.29
CA TRP A 19 -26.69 -2.90 -2.57
C TRP A 19 -27.17 -2.46 -3.97
N VAL A 20 -27.50 -3.32 -4.86
CA VAL A 20 -27.26 -4.75 -5.06
C VAL A 20 -25.83 -4.90 -5.60
N GLY A 21 -25.00 -5.72 -4.98
CA GLY A 21 -23.58 -5.73 -5.31
C GLY A 21 -22.96 -4.33 -5.09
N HIS A 22 -22.04 -3.90 -5.94
CA HIS A 22 -21.39 -2.57 -5.92
C HIS A 22 -22.20 -1.48 -6.65
N SER A 23 -23.53 -1.44 -6.52
CA SER A 23 -24.33 -0.50 -7.33
C SER A 23 -24.63 0.80 -6.58
N THR A 24 -25.05 0.71 -5.31
CA THR A 24 -25.49 1.87 -4.53
C THR A 24 -25.48 1.55 -3.03
N CYS A 25 -25.62 2.58 -2.21
CA CYS A 25 -25.84 2.43 -0.76
C CYS A 25 -27.27 2.03 -0.42
N TYR A 26 -27.43 1.17 0.60
CA TYR A 26 -28.77 0.81 1.08
C TYR A 26 -29.43 1.99 1.82
N PRO A 27 -30.76 2.24 1.61
CA PRO A 27 -31.43 3.41 2.18
C PRO A 27 -31.31 3.56 3.70
N ASP A 28 -31.37 2.45 4.47
CA ASP A 28 -31.23 2.52 5.92
C ASP A 28 -29.82 2.91 6.37
N MET A 29 -28.78 2.59 5.58
CA MET A 29 -27.41 3.06 5.85
C MET A 29 -27.34 4.58 5.69
N MET A 30 -27.94 5.11 4.63
CA MET A 30 -28.00 6.56 4.39
C MET A 30 -28.80 7.28 5.47
N ALA A 31 -29.89 6.69 5.94
CA ALA A 31 -30.70 7.24 7.05
C ALA A 31 -29.90 7.24 8.37
N LEU A 32 -29.17 6.17 8.65
CA LEU A 32 -28.31 6.06 9.84
C LEU A 32 -27.18 7.12 9.79
N ALA A 33 -26.48 7.22 8.68
CA ALA A 33 -25.41 8.22 8.50
C ALA A 33 -25.92 9.65 8.72
N ARG A 34 -27.06 10.02 8.12
CA ARG A 34 -27.68 11.33 8.35
C ARG A 34 -28.05 11.56 9.81
N SER A 35 -28.54 10.53 10.51
CA SER A 35 -28.86 10.63 11.93
C SER A 35 -27.61 10.87 12.78
N LEU A 36 -26.48 10.21 12.46
CA LEU A 36 -25.21 10.37 13.18
C LEU A 36 -24.61 11.77 12.94
N VAL A 37 -24.60 12.24 11.69
CA VAL A 37 -24.17 13.60 11.34
C VAL A 37 -25.01 14.65 12.06
N LYS A 38 -26.35 14.51 12.07
CA LYS A 38 -27.24 15.41 12.81
C LYS A 38 -26.91 15.47 14.30
N LYS A 39 -26.66 14.33 14.93
CA LYS A 39 -26.24 14.29 16.34
C LYS A 39 -24.89 14.97 16.57
N ALA A 40 -23.97 14.88 15.63
CA ALA A 40 -22.68 15.56 15.72
C ALA A 40 -22.82 17.08 15.64
N VAL A 41 -23.73 17.59 14.81
CA VAL A 41 -24.10 19.03 14.79
C VAL A 41 -24.77 19.43 16.10
N GLU A 42 -25.74 18.67 16.60
CA GLU A 42 -26.45 18.96 17.86
C GLU A 42 -25.54 19.04 19.09
N ARG A 43 -24.43 18.27 19.12
CA ARG A 43 -23.41 18.34 20.20
C ARG A 43 -22.27 19.34 19.93
N GLY A 44 -22.32 20.09 18.84
CA GLY A 44 -21.35 21.13 18.52
C GLY A 44 -19.99 20.60 18.03
N LEU A 45 -19.89 19.35 17.61
CA LEU A 45 -18.69 18.82 16.96
C LEU A 45 -18.56 19.37 15.54
N LEU A 46 -19.69 19.46 14.83
CA LEU A 46 -19.81 20.04 13.49
C LEU A 46 -20.62 21.34 13.55
N VAL A 47 -20.34 22.25 12.63
CA VAL A 47 -21.19 23.42 12.37
C VAL A 47 -22.40 22.98 11.54
N ASP A 48 -22.17 22.16 10.50
CA ASP A 48 -23.21 21.57 9.67
C ASP A 48 -22.68 20.30 8.98
N GLY A 49 -23.57 19.50 8.40
CA GLY A 49 -23.15 18.31 7.65
C GLY A 49 -24.26 17.73 6.78
N GLN A 50 -23.86 17.17 5.67
CA GLN A 50 -24.68 16.50 4.68
C GLN A 50 -24.13 15.10 4.39
N VAL A 51 -25.00 14.19 3.94
CA VAL A 51 -24.62 12.83 3.55
C VAL A 51 -25.17 12.55 2.17
N LEU A 52 -24.25 12.28 1.24
CA LEU A 52 -24.56 11.86 -0.12
C LEU A 52 -23.99 10.47 -0.39
N ASN A 53 -24.21 9.94 -1.58
CA ASN A 53 -23.52 8.77 -2.10
C ASN A 53 -23.30 8.88 -3.61
N CYS A 54 -22.19 8.35 -4.09
CA CYS A 54 -21.95 8.07 -5.49
C CYS A 54 -21.63 6.57 -5.61
N GLY A 55 -22.45 5.83 -6.35
CA GLY A 55 -22.35 4.37 -6.29
C GLY A 55 -22.63 3.82 -4.88
N ASP A 56 -21.79 2.92 -4.42
CA ASP A 56 -21.85 2.30 -3.08
C ASP A 56 -20.98 2.98 -2.01
N ASP A 57 -20.28 4.06 -2.35
CA ASP A 57 -19.58 4.90 -1.40
C ASP A 57 -20.51 5.84 -0.65
N VAL A 58 -20.28 5.96 0.66
CA VAL A 58 -20.94 6.95 1.53
C VAL A 58 -20.02 8.13 1.71
N GLU A 59 -20.51 9.34 1.44
CA GLU A 59 -19.77 10.59 1.61
C GLU A 59 -20.33 11.42 2.75
N LEU A 60 -19.48 11.73 3.72
CA LEU A 60 -19.76 12.67 4.81
C LEU A 60 -19.19 14.05 4.42
N ILE A 61 -20.05 15.02 4.19
CA ILE A 61 -19.70 16.40 3.86
C ILE A 61 -19.93 17.22 5.12
N MET A 62 -18.87 17.76 5.73
CA MET A 62 -18.90 18.32 7.08
C MET A 62 -18.20 19.68 7.11
N THR A 63 -18.78 20.62 7.85
CA THR A 63 -18.10 21.87 8.20
C THR A 63 -17.84 21.97 9.69
N HIS A 64 -16.68 22.52 10.08
CA HIS A 64 -16.24 22.67 11.47
C HIS A 64 -15.15 23.76 11.60
N HIS A 65 -14.78 24.11 12.84
CA HIS A 65 -13.77 25.14 13.14
C HIS A 65 -12.43 24.56 13.65
N ARG A 66 -12.17 23.27 13.39
CA ARG A 66 -11.06 22.54 14.02
C ARG A 66 -9.80 22.46 13.19
N GLY A 67 -9.83 22.89 11.94
CA GLY A 67 -8.70 22.79 11.00
C GLY A 67 -8.62 21.44 10.28
N ASP A 68 -7.70 21.33 9.32
CA ASP A 68 -7.43 20.12 8.57
C ASP A 68 -6.83 19.04 9.48
N GLU A 69 -7.08 17.76 9.17
CA GLU A 69 -6.55 16.59 9.89
C GLU A 69 -6.94 16.53 11.39
N ASP A 70 -8.05 17.15 11.79
CA ASP A 70 -8.50 17.11 13.18
C ASP A 70 -8.90 15.69 13.61
N SER A 71 -8.31 15.24 14.71
CA SER A 71 -8.48 13.86 15.20
C SER A 71 -9.91 13.54 15.62
N ASP A 72 -10.68 14.50 16.15
CA ASP A 72 -12.06 14.25 16.60
C ASP A 72 -13.00 14.13 15.39
N ILE A 73 -12.76 14.90 14.32
CA ILE A 73 -13.51 14.81 13.06
C ILE A 73 -13.21 13.48 12.36
N HIS A 74 -11.95 13.10 12.27
CA HIS A 74 -11.56 11.83 11.67
C HIS A 74 -12.07 10.64 12.49
N GLN A 75 -12.04 10.72 13.82
CA GLN A 75 -12.61 9.69 14.68
C GLN A 75 -14.14 9.59 14.52
N PHE A 76 -14.83 10.71 14.42
CA PHE A 76 -16.27 10.73 14.16
C PHE A 76 -16.62 10.07 12.83
N ALA A 77 -15.86 10.36 11.76
CA ALA A 77 -16.06 9.72 10.47
C ALA A 77 -15.82 8.20 10.55
N TRP A 78 -14.72 7.79 11.19
CA TRP A 78 -14.40 6.38 11.43
C TRP A 78 -15.50 5.65 12.17
N ASP A 79 -15.95 6.19 13.30
CA ASP A 79 -17.02 5.60 14.13
C ASP A 79 -18.32 5.49 13.35
N THR A 80 -18.66 6.52 12.56
CA THR A 80 -19.83 6.51 11.67
C THR A 80 -19.74 5.36 10.66
N PHE A 81 -18.62 5.22 9.94
CA PHE A 81 -18.41 4.14 8.98
C PHE A 81 -18.40 2.76 9.64
N MET A 82 -17.89 2.65 10.87
CA MET A 82 -17.95 1.40 11.63
C MET A 82 -19.40 1.01 12.00
N GLU A 83 -20.24 1.97 12.39
CA GLU A 83 -21.67 1.71 12.64
C GLU A 83 -22.40 1.28 11.35
N LEU A 84 -22.11 1.95 10.22
CA LEU A 84 -22.64 1.56 8.90
C LEU A 84 -22.17 0.15 8.50
N THR A 85 -20.91 -0.17 8.71
CA THR A 85 -20.35 -1.51 8.47
C THR A 85 -21.08 -2.59 9.27
N GLN A 86 -21.39 -2.32 10.55
CA GLN A 86 -22.15 -3.25 11.38
C GLN A 86 -23.58 -3.47 10.85
N LEU A 87 -24.22 -2.40 10.36
CA LEU A 87 -25.52 -2.50 9.71
C LEU A 87 -25.43 -3.30 8.41
N ALA A 88 -24.44 -2.99 7.54
CA ALA A 88 -24.19 -3.69 6.29
C ALA A 88 -23.98 -5.20 6.52
N ARG A 89 -23.21 -5.58 7.55
CA ARG A 89 -22.99 -6.99 7.94
C ARG A 89 -24.28 -7.68 8.38
N ARG A 90 -25.12 -7.03 9.21
CA ARG A 90 -26.42 -7.57 9.62
C ARG A 90 -27.34 -7.80 8.42
N LEU A 91 -27.31 -6.92 7.46
CA LEU A 91 -28.11 -6.99 6.24
C LEU A 91 -27.47 -7.89 5.16
N LYS A 92 -26.25 -8.42 5.39
CA LYS A 92 -25.47 -9.23 4.47
C LYS A 92 -25.22 -8.53 3.11
N LEU A 93 -24.95 -7.23 3.17
CA LEU A 93 -24.63 -6.45 1.98
C LEU A 93 -23.26 -6.84 1.42
N TYR A 94 -23.09 -6.64 0.11
CA TYR A 94 -21.84 -6.96 -0.57
C TYR A 94 -20.72 -6.01 -0.12
N GLY A 95 -19.50 -6.51 0.06
CA GLY A 95 -18.35 -5.68 0.45
C GLY A 95 -18.43 -5.03 1.84
N ALA A 96 -19.26 -5.56 2.75
CA ALA A 96 -19.52 -4.94 4.05
C ALA A 96 -18.24 -4.68 4.86
N GLY A 97 -17.87 -3.40 4.99
CA GLY A 97 -16.69 -2.93 5.72
C GLY A 97 -15.39 -2.97 4.92
N GLN A 98 -15.46 -2.95 3.61
CA GLN A 98 -14.30 -3.01 2.72
C GLN A 98 -13.25 -1.95 3.07
N ASP A 99 -13.60 -0.68 3.10
CA ASP A 99 -12.68 0.42 3.44
C ASP A 99 -12.34 0.51 4.93
N MET A 100 -13.07 -0.21 5.78
CA MET A 100 -12.76 -0.25 7.21
C MET A 100 -11.69 -1.29 7.56
N LEU A 101 -10.98 -1.81 6.55
CA LEU A 101 -9.93 -2.84 6.68
C LEU A 101 -10.44 -4.11 7.38
N ALA A 102 -11.75 -4.29 7.38
CA ALA A 102 -12.42 -5.48 7.88
C ALA A 102 -12.27 -6.63 6.86
N ASP A 103 -12.62 -7.85 7.27
CA ASP A 103 -12.53 -9.01 6.39
C ASP A 103 -13.32 -8.79 5.10
N SER A 104 -12.67 -9.02 3.97
CA SER A 104 -13.32 -8.91 2.66
C SER A 104 -14.24 -10.11 2.44
N PHE A 105 -15.54 -9.89 2.59
CA PHE A 105 -16.56 -10.93 2.54
C PHE A 105 -16.90 -11.44 1.14
N SER A 106 -16.43 -10.81 0.09
CA SER A 106 -16.96 -11.00 -1.26
C SER A 106 -15.92 -11.46 -2.27
N GLY A 107 -14.76 -11.94 -1.82
CA GLY A 107 -13.66 -12.31 -2.71
C GLY A 107 -12.89 -11.09 -3.24
N ASN A 108 -13.23 -9.89 -2.80
CA ASN A 108 -12.48 -8.68 -3.07
C ASN A 108 -11.36 -8.47 -2.05
N VAL A 109 -10.31 -7.79 -2.44
CA VAL A 109 -9.23 -7.37 -1.57
C VAL A 109 -9.75 -6.36 -0.54
N LYS A 110 -9.15 -6.29 0.63
CA LYS A 110 -9.43 -5.22 1.61
C LYS A 110 -9.32 -3.87 0.94
N GLY A 111 -10.27 -2.98 1.21
CA GLY A 111 -10.23 -1.61 0.74
C GLY A 111 -9.04 -0.84 1.33
N MET A 112 -8.77 0.31 0.74
CA MET A 112 -7.57 1.09 1.05
C MET A 112 -7.76 2.04 2.24
N GLY A 113 -8.91 2.05 2.87
CA GLY A 113 -9.30 2.94 3.95
C GLY A 113 -10.14 4.13 3.45
N PRO A 114 -10.82 4.86 4.36
CA PRO A 114 -11.60 6.05 3.98
C PRO A 114 -10.75 7.12 3.33
N GLY A 115 -11.25 7.71 2.22
CA GLY A 115 -10.60 8.83 1.52
C GLY A 115 -10.99 10.16 2.13
N VAL A 116 -10.05 11.12 2.16
CA VAL A 116 -10.23 12.44 2.80
C VAL A 116 -9.82 13.55 1.84
N ALA A 117 -10.71 14.55 1.66
CA ALA A 117 -10.39 15.84 1.07
C ALA A 117 -10.81 16.94 2.04
N GLU A 118 -9.89 17.85 2.37
CA GLU A 118 -10.13 18.93 3.35
C GLU A 118 -9.56 20.25 2.87
N ILE A 119 -10.28 21.33 3.17
CA ILE A 119 -9.81 22.69 2.96
C ILE A 119 -10.21 23.58 4.14
N THR A 120 -9.24 24.33 4.67
CA THR A 120 -9.47 25.35 5.69
C THR A 120 -9.30 26.74 5.11
N PHE A 121 -10.27 27.60 5.31
CA PHE A 121 -10.31 28.93 4.72
C PHE A 121 -11.06 29.95 5.59
N GLU A 122 -10.83 31.22 5.33
CA GLU A 122 -11.70 32.30 5.81
C GLU A 122 -12.90 32.44 4.86
N GLU A 123 -14.11 32.45 5.41
CA GLU A 123 -15.33 32.56 4.62
C GLU A 123 -15.40 33.94 3.94
N ARG A 124 -15.58 33.94 2.64
CA ARG A 124 -15.75 35.16 1.84
C ARG A 124 -17.18 35.66 1.95
N LYS A 125 -17.43 36.88 1.48
CA LYS A 125 -18.81 37.45 1.39
C LYS A 125 -19.76 36.58 0.57
N SER A 126 -19.24 35.82 -0.36
CA SER A 126 -19.95 34.75 -1.09
C SER A 126 -18.99 33.60 -1.25
N GLU A 127 -19.36 32.44 -0.73
CA GLU A 127 -18.52 31.24 -0.70
C GLU A 127 -19.21 30.05 -1.38
N PRO A 128 -19.34 30.06 -2.73
CA PRO A 128 -19.84 28.92 -3.46
C PRO A 128 -18.76 27.86 -3.60
N VAL A 129 -19.14 26.60 -3.35
CA VAL A 129 -18.27 25.43 -3.41
C VAL A 129 -18.97 24.32 -4.19
N ILE A 130 -18.24 23.63 -5.03
CA ILE A 130 -18.72 22.42 -5.70
C ILE A 130 -17.90 21.24 -5.19
N ILE A 131 -18.57 20.17 -4.78
CA ILE A 131 -17.99 18.92 -4.36
C ILE A 131 -18.31 17.87 -5.43
N PHE A 132 -17.24 17.29 -6.01
CA PHE A 132 -17.35 16.23 -6.98
C PHE A 132 -17.07 14.89 -6.28
N MET A 133 -17.90 13.91 -6.57
CA MET A 133 -17.77 12.55 -6.01
C MET A 133 -17.85 11.58 -7.17
N ALA A 134 -16.84 10.73 -7.29
CA ALA A 134 -16.73 9.76 -8.37
C ALA A 134 -16.93 8.32 -7.86
N ASP A 135 -17.31 7.43 -8.77
CA ASP A 135 -17.44 6.00 -8.52
C ASP A 135 -16.90 5.20 -9.70
N LYS A 136 -16.21 4.09 -9.39
CA LYS A 136 -15.57 3.15 -10.32
C LYS A 136 -14.39 3.78 -11.09
N THR A 137 -13.60 4.63 -10.41
CA THR A 137 -12.41 5.25 -10.99
C THR A 137 -11.26 5.36 -10.00
N SER A 138 -10.08 5.69 -10.53
CA SER A 138 -8.84 5.84 -9.77
C SER A 138 -8.62 7.29 -9.29
N PRO A 139 -7.71 7.50 -8.33
CA PRO A 139 -7.42 8.83 -7.79
C PRO A 139 -6.97 9.86 -8.81
N GLY A 140 -6.32 9.44 -9.88
CA GLY A 140 -5.85 10.30 -10.97
C GLY A 140 -6.96 10.86 -11.85
N ALA A 141 -8.23 10.50 -11.64
CA ALA A 141 -9.36 10.99 -12.40
C ALA A 141 -9.52 12.52 -12.34
N TRP A 142 -9.05 13.16 -11.25
CA TRP A 142 -9.12 14.62 -11.10
C TRP A 142 -7.99 15.40 -11.75
N ASN A 143 -6.91 14.74 -12.22
CA ASN A 143 -5.76 15.44 -12.81
C ASN A 143 -6.16 16.34 -13.98
N LEU A 144 -6.87 15.78 -14.96
CA LEU A 144 -7.27 16.54 -16.14
C LEU A 144 -8.30 17.63 -15.84
N PRO A 145 -9.39 17.39 -15.09
CA PRO A 145 -10.31 18.44 -14.67
C PRO A 145 -9.61 19.57 -13.91
N LEU A 146 -8.80 19.26 -12.91
CA LEU A 146 -8.08 20.28 -12.12
C LEU A 146 -7.09 21.09 -12.98
N PHE A 147 -6.37 20.44 -13.89
CA PHE A 147 -5.54 21.16 -14.85
C PHE A 147 -6.37 22.12 -15.71
N ARG A 148 -7.48 21.67 -16.28
CA ARG A 148 -8.35 22.50 -17.12
C ARG A 148 -8.96 23.67 -16.37
N ILE A 149 -9.40 23.44 -15.14
CA ILE A 149 -10.01 24.49 -14.31
C ILE A 149 -8.99 25.56 -13.92
N PHE A 150 -7.75 25.19 -13.58
CA PHE A 150 -6.82 26.10 -12.92
C PHE A 150 -5.58 26.47 -13.74
N ALA A 151 -5.36 25.85 -14.90
CA ALA A 151 -4.18 26.11 -15.73
C ALA A 151 -4.50 26.28 -17.23
N ASP A 152 -5.66 25.88 -17.72
CA ASP A 152 -6.04 25.98 -19.12
C ASP A 152 -6.93 27.20 -19.38
N PRO A 153 -6.40 28.27 -20.04
CA PRO A 153 -7.17 29.47 -20.32
C PRO A 153 -8.27 29.28 -21.38
N PHE A 154 -8.26 28.17 -22.13
CA PHE A 154 -9.34 27.86 -23.07
C PHE A 154 -10.56 27.25 -22.35
N THR A 155 -10.37 26.66 -21.19
CA THR A 155 -11.44 26.19 -20.31
C THR A 155 -11.86 27.27 -19.33
N THR A 156 -10.89 27.96 -18.72
CA THR A 156 -11.11 28.99 -17.70
C THR A 156 -10.64 30.35 -18.21
N VAL A 157 -11.53 31.05 -18.85
CA VAL A 157 -11.26 32.38 -19.43
C VAL A 157 -10.83 33.40 -18.36
N GLY A 158 -11.34 33.24 -17.15
CA GLY A 158 -10.96 34.01 -15.97
C GLY A 158 -9.47 34.08 -15.69
N LEU A 159 -8.68 33.05 -16.06
CA LEU A 159 -7.22 33.09 -15.96
C LEU A 159 -6.56 34.22 -16.74
N VAL A 160 -7.22 34.70 -17.80
CA VAL A 160 -6.73 35.81 -18.64
C VAL A 160 -7.35 37.13 -18.26
N ILE A 161 -8.67 37.17 -17.99
CA ILE A 161 -9.44 38.41 -17.88
C ILE A 161 -9.70 38.86 -16.44
N ASP A 162 -9.62 37.98 -15.44
CA ASP A 162 -9.82 38.36 -14.04
C ASP A 162 -8.47 38.73 -13.37
N PRO A 163 -8.33 40.00 -12.92
CA PRO A 163 -7.11 40.47 -12.25
C PRO A 163 -6.77 39.68 -10.99
N ASN A 164 -7.73 39.00 -10.35
CA ASN A 164 -7.51 38.19 -9.15
C ASN A 164 -6.98 36.79 -9.48
N MET A 165 -7.23 36.28 -10.68
CA MET A 165 -6.74 34.97 -11.16
C MET A 165 -5.52 35.10 -12.07
N HIS A 166 -5.25 36.27 -12.65
CA HIS A 166 -4.19 36.51 -13.63
C HIS A 166 -2.79 36.03 -13.20
N ARG A 167 -2.49 36.02 -11.90
CA ARG A 167 -1.21 35.49 -11.39
C ARG A 167 -1.10 33.96 -11.47
N GLY A 168 -2.21 33.27 -11.70
CA GLY A 168 -2.28 31.83 -11.78
C GLY A 168 -2.32 31.12 -10.43
N PHE A 169 -2.08 29.82 -10.48
CA PHE A 169 -2.24 28.90 -9.34
C PHE A 169 -1.00 28.04 -9.16
N ARG A 170 -0.83 27.51 -7.95
CA ARG A 170 0.19 26.50 -7.60
C ARG A 170 -0.48 25.17 -7.36
N PHE A 171 0.11 24.13 -7.89
CA PHE A 171 -0.36 22.75 -7.81
C PHE A 171 0.56 21.96 -6.88
N ARG A 172 0.04 21.40 -5.82
CA ARG A 172 0.71 20.34 -5.07
C ARG A 172 0.43 19.02 -5.75
N VAL A 173 1.47 18.40 -6.28
CA VAL A 173 1.42 17.09 -6.93
C VAL A 173 2.17 16.09 -6.08
N ILE A 174 1.59 14.93 -5.85
CA ILE A 174 2.19 13.86 -5.05
C ILE A 174 2.48 12.64 -5.91
N ASP A 175 3.59 11.96 -5.58
CA ASP A 175 3.95 10.66 -6.13
C ASP A 175 3.37 9.56 -5.25
N ALA A 176 2.42 8.80 -5.78
CA ALA A 176 1.75 7.71 -5.07
C ALA A 176 2.70 6.56 -4.69
N ILE A 177 3.85 6.44 -5.34
CA ILE A 177 4.81 5.35 -5.17
C ILE A 177 5.95 5.75 -4.22
N GLU A 178 6.57 6.90 -4.48
CA GLU A 178 7.74 7.36 -3.73
C GLU A 178 7.39 8.31 -2.58
N HIS A 179 6.12 8.72 -2.45
CA HIS A 179 5.63 9.66 -1.43
C HIS A 179 6.36 11.02 -1.44
N LYS A 180 6.77 11.46 -2.63
CA LYS A 180 7.38 12.78 -2.85
C LYS A 180 6.31 13.79 -3.27
N GLU A 181 6.59 15.05 -3.02
CA GLU A 181 5.71 16.17 -3.34
C GLU A 181 6.43 17.20 -4.21
N TRP A 182 5.69 17.79 -5.14
CA TRP A 182 6.14 18.93 -5.96
C TRP A 182 5.13 20.07 -5.85
N ILE A 183 5.63 21.28 -5.77
CA ILE A 183 4.83 22.49 -5.89
C ILE A 183 5.16 23.14 -7.23
N LEU A 184 4.23 23.04 -8.17
CA LEU A 184 4.38 23.56 -9.53
C LEU A 184 3.51 24.80 -9.71
N SER A 185 4.08 25.87 -10.26
CA SER A 185 3.42 27.16 -10.49
C SER A 185 2.98 27.28 -11.94
N CYS A 186 1.68 27.41 -12.19
CA CYS A 186 1.18 27.69 -13.53
C CYS A 186 0.90 29.22 -13.70
N PRO A 187 1.25 29.80 -14.87
CA PRO A 187 1.66 29.11 -16.11
C PRO A 187 3.15 28.72 -16.22
N GLU A 188 4.02 29.13 -15.30
CA GLU A 188 5.48 28.99 -15.44
C GLU A 188 5.94 27.53 -15.59
N ASP A 189 5.42 26.61 -14.77
CA ASP A 189 5.79 25.19 -14.73
C ASP A 189 4.73 24.31 -15.43
N MET A 190 3.93 24.86 -16.33
CA MET A 190 2.80 24.15 -16.94
C MET A 190 3.22 22.85 -17.66
N TYR A 191 4.36 22.85 -18.36
CA TYR A 191 4.84 21.67 -19.06
C TYR A 191 5.30 20.57 -18.08
N ASP A 192 5.93 20.96 -16.98
CA ASP A 192 6.34 20.01 -15.94
C ASP A 192 5.12 19.38 -15.26
N LEU A 193 4.09 20.20 -15.00
CA LEU A 193 2.81 19.70 -14.50
C LEU A 193 2.20 18.68 -15.46
N LEU A 194 2.14 18.98 -16.76
CA LEU A 194 1.57 18.07 -17.77
C LEU A 194 2.34 16.76 -17.87
N VAL A 195 3.67 16.78 -17.76
CA VAL A 195 4.50 15.57 -17.75
C VAL A 195 4.12 14.67 -16.56
N LEU A 196 3.99 15.22 -15.36
CA LEU A 196 3.64 14.45 -14.17
C LEU A 196 2.20 13.91 -14.26
N ILE A 197 1.21 14.77 -14.45
CA ILE A 197 -0.20 14.37 -14.43
C ILE A 197 -0.62 13.51 -15.63
N GLY A 198 0.20 13.47 -16.68
CA GLY A 198 0.07 12.55 -17.81
C GLY A 198 0.26 11.07 -17.42
N THR A 199 0.74 10.81 -16.20
CA THR A 199 0.84 9.48 -15.61
C THR A 199 -0.07 9.39 -14.37
N PRO A 200 -1.40 9.35 -14.55
CA PRO A 200 -2.38 9.50 -13.47
C PRO A 200 -2.37 8.35 -12.46
N GLY A 201 -1.84 7.19 -12.81
CA GLY A 201 -1.64 6.06 -11.88
C GLY A 201 -0.49 6.27 -10.89
N ARG A 202 0.31 7.35 -11.05
CA ARG A 202 1.44 7.64 -10.18
C ARG A 202 1.39 9.04 -9.59
N TYR A 203 1.11 10.06 -10.39
CA TYR A 203 1.16 11.46 -9.97
C TYR A 203 -0.24 12.05 -9.86
N LEU A 204 -0.56 12.57 -8.69
CA LEU A 204 -1.89 13.04 -8.33
C LEU A 204 -1.82 14.51 -7.90
N ILE A 205 -2.73 15.33 -8.40
CA ILE A 205 -2.94 16.67 -7.86
C ILE A 205 -3.71 16.54 -6.55
N GLU A 206 -3.08 16.94 -5.45
CA GLU A 206 -3.66 16.89 -4.11
C GLU A 206 -4.38 18.18 -3.74
N GLN A 207 -3.70 19.33 -3.92
CA GLN A 207 -4.24 20.64 -3.58
C GLN A 207 -3.82 21.70 -4.60
N ILE A 208 -4.63 22.72 -4.70
CA ILE A 208 -4.33 23.90 -5.54
C ILE A 208 -4.45 25.15 -4.69
N PHE A 209 -3.48 26.05 -4.86
CA PHE A 209 -3.36 27.30 -4.13
C PHE A 209 -3.38 28.48 -5.09
N ARG A 210 -4.11 29.54 -4.75
CA ARG A 210 -4.05 30.80 -5.50
C ARG A 210 -2.72 31.50 -5.23
N LYS A 211 -1.96 31.84 -6.28
CA LYS A 211 -0.62 32.45 -6.14
C LYS A 211 -0.63 33.81 -5.47
N LYS A 212 -1.74 34.56 -5.58
CA LYS A 212 -1.88 35.90 -5.01
C LYS A 212 -1.70 35.96 -3.51
N ASP A 213 -2.23 35.00 -2.77
CA ASP A 213 -2.34 35.00 -1.31
C ASP A 213 -2.12 33.62 -0.67
N ASN A 214 -1.83 32.62 -1.47
CA ASN A 214 -1.63 31.24 -1.04
C ASN A 214 -2.89 30.58 -0.44
N GLU A 215 -4.06 31.09 -0.78
CA GLU A 215 -5.32 30.51 -0.31
C GLU A 215 -5.61 29.20 -1.04
N VAL A 216 -6.03 28.16 -0.29
CA VAL A 216 -6.43 26.88 -0.87
C VAL A 216 -7.73 27.05 -1.63
N VAL A 217 -7.75 26.66 -2.90
CA VAL A 217 -8.90 26.80 -3.79
C VAL A 217 -9.53 25.46 -4.20
N ALA A 218 -8.76 24.39 -4.16
CA ALA A 218 -9.23 23.03 -4.41
C ALA A 218 -8.41 22.00 -3.63
N ALA A 219 -9.05 20.88 -3.30
CA ALA A 219 -8.40 19.70 -2.75
C ALA A 219 -9.06 18.43 -3.28
N ALA A 220 -8.27 17.38 -3.47
CA ALA A 220 -8.73 16.05 -3.86
C ALA A 220 -8.39 15.01 -2.80
N SER A 221 -9.15 13.93 -2.71
CA SER A 221 -8.91 12.86 -1.74
C SER A 221 -7.71 12.00 -2.15
N SER A 222 -6.55 12.43 -1.74
CA SER A 222 -5.27 11.74 -1.97
C SER A 222 -4.76 11.00 -0.73
N GLN A 223 -5.37 11.26 0.42
CA GLN A 223 -4.95 10.71 1.71
C GLN A 223 -6.10 9.97 2.40
N LYS A 224 -5.75 9.04 3.27
CA LYS A 224 -6.68 8.37 4.18
C LYS A 224 -6.79 9.12 5.50
N LEU A 225 -7.75 8.72 6.33
CA LEU A 225 -7.90 9.24 7.69
C LEU A 225 -6.57 9.23 8.45
N GLY A 226 -6.27 10.32 9.15
CA GLY A 226 -5.07 10.47 9.98
C GLY A 226 -4.93 9.43 11.11
N LEU A 227 -6.01 8.73 11.46
CA LEU A 227 -6.03 7.64 12.44
C LEU A 227 -5.38 6.35 11.93
N LEU A 228 -5.20 6.20 10.62
CA LEU A 228 -4.63 4.99 10.02
C LEU A 228 -3.12 5.11 9.91
N ALA A 229 -2.41 4.04 10.26
CA ALA A 229 -0.96 4.00 10.16
C ALA A 229 -0.49 4.13 8.71
N GLY A 230 0.52 4.96 8.51
CA GLY A 230 1.15 5.21 7.22
C GLY A 230 0.37 6.17 6.33
N ARG A 231 1.09 6.91 5.50
CA ARG A 231 0.51 7.80 4.49
C ARG A 231 -0.04 6.96 3.35
N TYR A 232 -1.31 7.15 3.04
CA TYR A 232 -1.92 6.58 1.86
C TYR A 232 -2.01 7.65 0.78
N VAL A 233 -1.71 7.27 -0.43
CA VAL A 233 -1.78 8.16 -1.58
C VAL A 233 -2.56 7.46 -2.67
N GLY A 234 -3.64 8.07 -3.09
CA GLY A 234 -4.41 7.59 -4.22
C GLY A 234 -5.58 6.66 -3.83
N LYS A 235 -6.49 7.14 -2.99
CA LYS A 235 -7.77 6.45 -2.74
C LYS A 235 -8.60 6.38 -4.02
N ASP A 236 -9.11 5.19 -4.33
CA ASP A 236 -10.09 4.96 -5.39
C ASP A 236 -11.40 5.72 -5.15
N ASP A 237 -12.20 5.85 -6.19
CA ASP A 237 -13.47 6.57 -6.16
C ASP A 237 -13.34 7.94 -5.47
N PRO A 238 -12.48 8.83 -6.01
CA PRO A 238 -12.01 9.99 -5.28
C PRO A 238 -13.06 11.10 -5.21
N VAL A 239 -12.98 11.92 -4.17
CA VAL A 239 -13.72 13.17 -4.04
C VAL A 239 -12.83 14.38 -4.33
N MET A 240 -13.44 15.49 -4.76
CA MET A 240 -12.74 16.72 -5.04
C MET A 240 -13.60 17.91 -4.58
N ILE A 241 -12.99 18.84 -3.87
CA ILE A 241 -13.59 20.10 -3.43
C ILE A 241 -13.05 21.24 -4.31
N VAL A 242 -13.90 22.07 -4.86
CA VAL A 242 -13.51 23.26 -5.63
C VAL A 242 -14.28 24.49 -5.15
N ARG A 243 -13.56 25.50 -4.70
CA ARG A 243 -14.13 26.82 -4.37
C ARG A 243 -14.27 27.64 -5.64
N CYS A 244 -15.40 28.35 -5.79
CA CYS A 244 -15.75 29.06 -7.03
C CYS A 244 -15.93 30.56 -6.80
N GLN A 245 -15.92 31.32 -7.90
CA GLN A 245 -16.25 32.78 -7.95
C GLN A 245 -15.30 33.69 -7.13
N SER A 246 -15.47 34.96 -7.21
CA SER A 246 -14.76 35.96 -6.39
C SER A 246 -13.25 35.84 -6.41
N GLY A 247 -12.64 35.76 -7.59
CA GLY A 247 -11.20 35.58 -7.80
C GLY A 247 -10.76 34.11 -7.79
N MET A 248 -11.71 33.23 -8.01
CA MET A 248 -11.55 31.81 -8.33
C MET A 248 -12.37 31.50 -9.58
N PRO A 249 -12.16 30.35 -10.26
CA PRO A 249 -12.93 30.01 -11.46
C PRO A 249 -14.44 30.10 -11.24
N ALA A 250 -15.15 30.60 -12.24
CA ALA A 250 -16.61 30.65 -12.19
C ALA A 250 -17.21 29.25 -12.16
N VAL A 251 -18.41 29.10 -11.62
CA VAL A 251 -19.13 27.82 -11.57
C VAL A 251 -19.16 27.11 -12.93
N GLY A 252 -19.47 27.87 -14.01
CA GLY A 252 -19.46 27.32 -15.37
C GLY A 252 -18.09 26.84 -15.82
N GLU A 253 -17.02 27.56 -15.48
CA GLU A 253 -15.63 27.19 -15.80
C GLU A 253 -15.20 25.92 -15.01
N VAL A 254 -15.69 25.76 -13.80
CA VAL A 254 -15.42 24.54 -12.98
C VAL A 254 -16.15 23.31 -13.55
N LEU A 255 -17.31 23.48 -14.13
CA LEU A 255 -18.11 22.41 -14.72
C LEU A 255 -17.73 22.07 -16.16
N GLU A 256 -17.11 23.00 -16.89
CA GLU A 256 -16.77 22.86 -18.32
C GLU A 256 -15.94 21.60 -18.65
N PRO A 257 -14.92 21.18 -17.84
CA PRO A 257 -14.18 19.96 -18.12
C PRO A 257 -15.05 18.70 -18.20
N PHE A 258 -16.21 18.70 -17.56
CA PHE A 258 -17.13 17.58 -17.53
C PHE A 258 -18.15 17.57 -18.67
N ALA A 259 -18.17 18.62 -19.50
CA ALA A 259 -19.02 18.68 -20.70
C ALA A 259 -18.50 17.76 -21.83
N PHE A 260 -17.28 17.25 -21.72
CA PHE A 260 -16.66 16.37 -22.67
C PHE A 260 -16.21 15.07 -21.98
N PRO A 261 -16.47 13.88 -22.55
CA PRO A 261 -16.01 12.64 -21.95
C PRO A 261 -14.47 12.57 -22.01
N HIS A 262 -13.83 12.37 -20.88
CA HIS A 262 -12.41 12.03 -20.81
C HIS A 262 -12.23 10.68 -20.18
N LEU A 263 -11.13 9.99 -20.54
CA LEU A 263 -10.86 8.65 -20.06
C LEU A 263 -10.21 8.70 -18.69
N VAL A 264 -10.73 7.89 -17.76
CA VAL A 264 -10.19 7.68 -16.43
C VAL A 264 -9.89 6.21 -16.20
N GLU A 265 -8.97 5.91 -15.29
CA GLU A 265 -8.66 4.55 -14.90
C GLU A 265 -9.72 3.99 -13.94
N GLY A 266 -9.75 2.67 -13.75
CA GLY A 266 -10.48 1.99 -12.69
C GLY A 266 -11.71 1.21 -13.14
N TRP A 267 -12.31 1.54 -14.25
CA TRP A 267 -13.52 0.90 -14.75
C TRP A 267 -13.31 -0.60 -15.06
N MET A 268 -14.38 -1.40 -15.06
CA MET A 268 -14.38 -2.84 -15.32
C MET A 268 -13.38 -3.58 -14.41
N ARG A 269 -13.55 -3.44 -13.09
CA ARG A 269 -12.70 -4.04 -12.06
C ARG A 269 -11.23 -3.61 -12.13
N GLY A 270 -11.00 -2.34 -12.45
CA GLY A 270 -9.66 -1.77 -12.53
C GLY A 270 -8.85 -2.15 -13.76
N SER A 271 -9.45 -2.87 -14.73
CA SER A 271 -8.73 -3.41 -15.88
C SER A 271 -8.72 -2.52 -17.11
N HIS A 272 -9.55 -1.48 -17.16
CA HIS A 272 -9.72 -0.61 -18.31
C HIS A 272 -9.75 0.87 -17.95
N HIS A 273 -9.41 1.72 -18.93
CA HIS A 273 -9.87 3.10 -18.93
C HIS A 273 -11.32 3.16 -19.37
N GLY A 274 -12.07 4.10 -18.81
CA GLY A 274 -13.45 4.34 -19.21
C GLY A 274 -13.75 5.83 -19.25
N PRO A 275 -14.80 6.23 -20.00
CA PRO A 275 -15.23 7.62 -20.05
C PRO A 275 -15.91 8.01 -18.74
N LEU A 276 -15.39 9.03 -18.05
CA LEU A 276 -16.03 9.60 -16.87
C LEU A 276 -17.36 10.28 -17.30
N MET A 277 -18.46 9.87 -16.69
CA MET A 277 -19.80 10.30 -17.09
C MET A 277 -20.43 11.17 -16.00
N PRO A 278 -20.64 12.47 -16.23
CA PRO A 278 -21.35 13.33 -15.30
C PRO A 278 -22.82 12.95 -15.27
N VAL A 279 -23.37 12.69 -14.07
CA VAL A 279 -24.74 12.25 -13.88
C VAL A 279 -25.44 13.02 -12.78
N ALA A 280 -26.76 13.13 -12.87
CA ALA A 280 -27.59 13.61 -11.77
C ALA A 280 -27.52 12.65 -10.56
N PHE A 281 -27.75 13.14 -9.35
CA PHE A 281 -27.73 12.32 -8.11
C PHE A 281 -28.53 11.03 -8.22
N LYS A 282 -29.73 11.10 -8.82
CA LYS A 282 -30.60 9.95 -9.03
C LYS A 282 -30.02 8.88 -9.95
N ASP A 283 -29.04 9.23 -10.77
CA ASP A 283 -28.44 8.37 -11.80
C ASP A 283 -27.05 7.87 -11.39
N ALA A 284 -26.60 8.14 -10.15
CA ALA A 284 -25.32 7.72 -9.59
C ALA A 284 -25.30 6.23 -9.17
N ILE A 285 -25.75 5.34 -10.09
CA ILE A 285 -25.86 3.91 -9.84
C ILE A 285 -25.21 3.14 -11.00
N PRO A 286 -23.88 2.91 -10.97
CA PRO A 286 -23.16 2.25 -12.08
C PRO A 286 -23.32 0.73 -12.04
N SER A 287 -24.55 0.24 -12.20
CA SER A 287 -24.89 -1.18 -12.09
C SER A 287 -24.50 -2.04 -13.30
N ARG A 288 -24.13 -1.42 -14.45
CA ARG A 288 -23.78 -2.12 -15.67
C ARG A 288 -22.29 -2.25 -15.82
N PHE A 289 -21.73 -3.44 -15.60
CA PHE A 289 -20.29 -3.71 -15.69
C PHE A 289 -19.40 -2.85 -14.78
N ASP A 290 -19.91 -2.46 -13.60
CA ASP A 290 -19.24 -1.51 -12.73
C ASP A 290 -18.85 -0.20 -13.48
N GLY A 291 -19.72 0.31 -14.32
CA GLY A 291 -19.41 1.53 -15.09
C GLY A 291 -20.33 1.75 -16.28
N PRO A 292 -20.07 2.75 -17.15
CA PRO A 292 -18.89 3.63 -17.12
C PRO A 292 -18.74 4.38 -15.78
N PRO A 293 -17.50 4.80 -15.43
CA PRO A 293 -17.26 5.60 -14.24
C PRO A 293 -18.20 6.79 -14.16
N ARG A 294 -18.75 7.09 -13.00
CA ARG A 294 -19.70 8.18 -12.81
C ARG A 294 -19.15 9.24 -11.90
N VAL A 295 -19.59 10.46 -12.13
CA VAL A 295 -19.32 11.59 -11.26
C VAL A 295 -20.61 12.36 -11.03
N ILE A 296 -20.85 12.72 -9.77
CA ILE A 296 -21.87 13.67 -9.36
C ILE A 296 -21.20 14.97 -8.88
N ALA A 297 -21.91 16.08 -8.97
CA ALA A 297 -21.42 17.38 -8.52
C ALA A 297 -22.47 18.05 -7.64
N ALA A 298 -22.13 18.23 -6.35
CA ALA A 298 -22.97 18.87 -5.36
C ALA A 298 -22.55 20.31 -5.13
N GLY A 299 -23.37 21.26 -5.54
CA GLY A 299 -23.15 22.68 -5.33
C GLY A 299 -23.69 23.15 -3.98
N PHE A 300 -22.88 23.90 -3.24
CA PHE A 300 -23.25 24.50 -1.97
C PHE A 300 -22.88 25.99 -1.96
N GLN A 301 -23.67 26.77 -1.21
CA GLN A 301 -23.26 28.06 -0.71
C GLN A 301 -22.94 27.89 0.78
N ILE A 302 -21.70 28.24 1.20
CA ILE A 302 -21.37 28.26 2.63
C ILE A 302 -21.70 29.64 3.19
N THR A 303 -22.41 29.67 4.32
CA THR A 303 -22.81 30.89 5.02
C THR A 303 -22.76 30.65 6.51
N GLU A 304 -21.90 31.38 7.22
CA GLU A 304 -21.65 31.16 8.65
C GLU A 304 -21.35 29.68 8.97
N GLY A 305 -20.54 29.07 8.09
CA GLY A 305 -20.16 27.66 8.16
C GLY A 305 -21.29 26.67 7.77
N LYS A 306 -22.51 27.12 7.49
CA LYS A 306 -23.63 26.24 7.11
C LYS A 306 -23.63 25.94 5.62
N LEU A 307 -23.97 24.72 5.26
CA LEU A 307 -24.06 24.19 3.91
C LEU A 307 -25.48 24.44 3.33
N LEU A 308 -25.66 25.51 2.59
CA LEU A 308 -26.90 25.77 1.85
C LEU A 308 -26.88 24.98 0.53
N GLY A 309 -27.61 23.90 0.46
CA GLY A 309 -27.63 22.95 -0.65
C GLY A 309 -28.04 21.54 -0.18
N PRO A 310 -27.69 20.47 -0.91
CA PRO A 310 -26.96 20.48 -2.18
C PRO A 310 -27.83 20.85 -3.40
N MET A 311 -27.26 21.55 -4.35
CA MET A 311 -27.79 21.65 -5.71
C MET A 311 -27.12 20.60 -6.60
N ASP A 312 -27.91 19.83 -7.33
CA ASP A 312 -27.40 18.86 -8.31
C ASP A 312 -26.93 19.58 -9.58
N MET A 313 -25.61 19.77 -9.70
CA MET A 313 -25.01 20.58 -10.78
C MET A 313 -25.06 19.88 -12.14
N PHE A 314 -25.13 18.53 -12.14
CA PHE A 314 -25.23 17.76 -13.38
C PHE A 314 -26.66 17.39 -13.77
N ALA A 315 -27.66 17.88 -13.04
CA ALA A 315 -29.06 17.76 -13.47
C ALA A 315 -29.38 18.64 -14.70
N ASP A 316 -28.50 19.61 -15.04
CA ASP A 316 -28.63 20.45 -16.23
C ASP A 316 -28.62 19.61 -17.52
N VAL A 317 -29.55 19.89 -18.41
CA VAL A 317 -29.69 19.25 -19.73
C VAL A 317 -28.46 19.48 -20.64
N ALA A 318 -27.63 20.46 -20.35
CA ALA A 318 -26.35 20.70 -21.05
C ALA A 318 -25.41 19.49 -20.97
N PHE A 319 -25.55 18.63 -19.96
CA PHE A 319 -24.76 17.42 -19.81
C PHE A 319 -25.38 16.18 -20.48
N ASP A 320 -26.57 16.28 -21.13
CA ASP A 320 -27.19 15.12 -21.78
C ASP A 320 -26.35 14.57 -22.93
N GLU A 321 -25.70 15.44 -23.67
CA GLU A 321 -24.89 15.03 -24.83
C GLU A 321 -23.62 14.29 -24.37
N VAL A 322 -22.92 14.77 -23.35
CA VAL A 322 -21.75 14.07 -22.81
C VAL A 322 -22.13 12.71 -22.24
N ARG A 323 -23.30 12.55 -21.61
CA ARG A 323 -23.81 11.26 -21.14
C ARG A 323 -24.03 10.26 -22.28
N LYS A 324 -24.61 10.71 -23.38
CA LYS A 324 -24.78 9.87 -24.59
C LYS A 324 -23.43 9.46 -25.17
N GLU A 325 -22.50 10.42 -25.27
CA GLU A 325 -21.17 10.17 -25.82
C GLU A 325 -20.37 9.22 -24.93
N ALA A 326 -20.38 9.42 -23.61
CA ALA A 326 -19.74 8.52 -22.66
C ALA A 326 -20.29 7.08 -22.79
N ASN A 327 -21.60 6.90 -22.91
CA ASN A 327 -22.19 5.59 -23.16
C ASN A 327 -21.75 4.99 -24.51
N ARG A 328 -21.63 5.81 -25.55
CA ARG A 328 -21.15 5.36 -26.87
C ARG A 328 -19.71 4.89 -26.82
N VAL A 329 -18.82 5.67 -26.18
CA VAL A 329 -17.41 5.32 -25.99
C VAL A 329 -17.29 4.03 -25.14
N ALA A 330 -17.99 3.95 -24.01
CA ALA A 330 -18.00 2.79 -23.16
C ALA A 330 -18.45 1.51 -23.90
N ASN A 331 -19.50 1.61 -24.72
CA ASN A 331 -19.97 0.50 -25.55
C ASN A 331 -18.95 0.07 -26.61
N TYR A 332 -18.26 1.05 -27.23
CA TYR A 332 -17.19 0.76 -28.18
C TYR A 332 -16.03 0.04 -27.50
N MET A 333 -15.53 0.58 -26.40
CA MET A 333 -14.41 0.00 -25.66
C MET A 333 -14.71 -1.43 -25.20
N ARG A 334 -15.91 -1.69 -24.70
CA ARG A 334 -16.33 -3.03 -24.27
C ARG A 334 -16.38 -4.06 -25.39
N ARG A 335 -16.71 -3.63 -26.62
CA ARG A 335 -16.81 -4.53 -27.77
C ARG A 335 -15.49 -4.73 -28.49
N HIS A 336 -14.62 -3.73 -28.47
CA HIS A 336 -13.46 -3.65 -29.34
C HIS A 336 -12.15 -3.36 -28.63
N GLY A 337 -12.21 -2.89 -27.39
CA GLY A 337 -11.01 -2.59 -26.62
C GLY A 337 -10.29 -3.84 -26.12
N PRO A 338 -8.96 -3.81 -26.05
CA PRO A 338 -8.20 -4.88 -25.42
C PRO A 338 -8.45 -4.88 -23.91
N PHE A 339 -8.37 -6.06 -23.33
CA PHE A 339 -8.32 -6.23 -21.90
C PHE A 339 -6.90 -5.90 -21.42
N GLU A 340 -6.75 -4.88 -20.58
CA GLU A 340 -5.46 -4.48 -20.04
C GLU A 340 -5.29 -4.95 -18.59
N PRO A 341 -4.59 -6.06 -18.36
CA PRO A 341 -4.54 -6.66 -17.04
C PRO A 341 -3.57 -6.01 -16.04
N HIS A 342 -2.70 -5.07 -16.42
CA HIS A 342 -1.52 -4.74 -15.60
C HIS A 342 -1.17 -3.27 -15.51
N ARG A 343 -2.09 -2.43 -15.13
CA ARG A 343 -1.75 -1.05 -14.85
C ARG A 343 -1.17 -0.84 -13.48
N LEU A 344 -1.68 -1.59 -12.53
CA LEU A 344 -1.20 -1.61 -11.16
C LEU A 344 -0.38 -2.87 -10.94
N GLY A 345 0.57 -2.83 -10.02
CA GLY A 345 1.30 -4.01 -9.59
C GLY A 345 0.34 -5.06 -9.02
N LEU A 346 0.77 -6.32 -9.01
CA LEU A 346 -0.02 -7.45 -8.52
C LEU A 346 -0.62 -7.22 -7.11
N HIS A 347 -0.01 -6.37 -6.30
CA HIS A 347 -0.44 -6.07 -4.94
C HIS A 347 -1.33 -4.82 -4.82
N ASP A 348 -1.48 -4.08 -5.92
CA ASP A 348 -2.17 -2.79 -5.94
C ASP A 348 -3.54 -2.86 -6.62
N MET A 349 -3.93 -4.04 -7.12
CA MET A 349 -5.21 -4.24 -7.82
C MET A 349 -6.29 -4.65 -6.81
N GLU A 350 -7.15 -3.71 -6.48
CA GLU A 350 -8.13 -3.84 -5.42
C GLU A 350 -9.31 -4.77 -5.77
N TYR A 351 -9.78 -4.72 -7.01
CA TYR A 351 -11.05 -5.36 -7.41
C TYR A 351 -10.93 -6.53 -8.40
N THR A 352 -9.75 -7.09 -8.59
CA THR A 352 -9.56 -8.14 -9.57
C THR A 352 -8.78 -9.33 -9.01
N THR A 353 -9.24 -10.52 -9.35
CA THR A 353 -8.49 -11.76 -9.14
C THR A 353 -7.51 -12.03 -10.28
N LEU A 354 -7.38 -11.11 -11.24
CA LEU A 354 -6.48 -11.27 -12.38
C LEU A 354 -5.01 -11.49 -11.98
N PRO A 355 -4.46 -10.82 -10.96
CA PRO A 355 -3.11 -11.14 -10.47
C PRO A 355 -2.96 -12.60 -10.07
N GLN A 356 -3.97 -13.17 -9.41
CA GLN A 356 -3.99 -14.60 -9.04
C GLN A 356 -4.08 -15.49 -10.27
N VAL A 357 -4.94 -15.14 -11.23
CA VAL A 357 -5.06 -15.87 -12.51
C VAL A 357 -3.76 -15.78 -13.32
N MET A 358 -3.13 -14.62 -13.36
CA MET A 358 -1.83 -14.44 -14.04
C MET A 358 -0.71 -15.17 -13.32
N ALA A 359 -0.66 -15.13 -12.01
CA ALA A 359 0.25 -15.97 -11.23
C ALA A 359 0.05 -17.44 -11.59
N PHE A 360 -1.18 -17.93 -11.59
CA PHE A 360 -1.53 -19.30 -11.99
C PHE A 360 -1.15 -19.63 -13.45
N ILE A 361 -1.27 -18.68 -14.38
CA ILE A 361 -0.83 -18.86 -15.78
C ILE A 361 0.70 -18.89 -15.86
N PHE A 362 1.39 -17.98 -15.13
CA PHE A 362 2.84 -17.95 -15.08
C PHE A 362 3.42 -19.16 -14.32
N GLU A 363 2.69 -19.72 -13.39
CA GLU A 363 3.04 -20.96 -12.69
C GLU A 363 3.03 -22.18 -13.63
N LYS A 364 2.17 -22.18 -14.64
CA LYS A 364 2.21 -23.21 -15.70
C LYS A 364 3.43 -23.08 -16.62
N SER A 365 4.04 -21.92 -16.71
CA SER A 365 5.36 -21.77 -17.33
C SER A 365 6.41 -22.06 -16.25
N ALA A 366 7.05 -23.21 -16.34
CA ALA A 366 8.16 -23.55 -15.46
C ALA A 366 9.17 -22.39 -15.45
N ILE A 367 9.56 -21.95 -14.23
CA ILE A 367 10.66 -20.98 -14.12
C ILE A 367 11.88 -21.63 -14.78
N PRO A 368 12.50 -21.01 -15.79
CA PRO A 368 13.68 -21.60 -16.40
C PRO A 368 14.76 -21.82 -15.34
N ARG A 369 15.11 -23.07 -15.09
CA ARG A 369 16.22 -23.41 -14.20
C ARG A 369 17.49 -23.62 -15.01
N ARG A 370 18.59 -23.24 -14.44
CA ARG A 370 19.94 -23.39 -14.98
C ARG A 370 20.65 -24.59 -14.33
N SER A 371 20.20 -25.81 -14.72
CA SER A 371 20.75 -27.07 -14.19
C SER A 371 22.26 -27.19 -14.43
N ASP A 372 22.77 -26.59 -15.51
CA ASP A 372 24.20 -26.48 -15.80
C ASP A 372 24.96 -25.75 -14.66
N LEU A 373 24.46 -24.61 -14.23
CA LEU A 373 25.05 -23.82 -13.13
C LEU A 373 24.85 -24.51 -11.77
N GLU A 374 23.74 -25.21 -11.57
CA GLU A 374 23.48 -25.99 -10.35
C GLU A 374 24.53 -27.08 -10.16
N GLU A 375 24.87 -27.82 -11.23
CA GLU A 375 25.90 -28.87 -11.21
C GLU A 375 27.30 -28.32 -10.94
N GLU A 376 27.67 -27.19 -11.57
CA GLU A 376 28.97 -26.54 -11.37
C GLU A 376 29.12 -26.00 -9.94
N LEU A 377 28.14 -25.29 -9.43
CA LEU A 377 28.16 -24.76 -8.06
C LEU A 377 28.16 -25.88 -7.02
N LYS A 378 27.47 -26.99 -7.25
CA LYS A 378 27.43 -28.11 -6.34
C LYS A 378 28.80 -28.80 -6.23
N LYS A 379 29.60 -28.78 -7.29
CA LYS A 379 31.01 -29.23 -7.25
C LYS A 379 31.88 -28.31 -6.39
N LEU A 380 31.64 -26.99 -6.44
CA LEU A 380 32.38 -26.00 -5.64
C LEU A 380 31.93 -26.00 -4.16
N TYR A 381 30.66 -26.29 -3.90
CA TYR A 381 30.07 -26.28 -2.56
C TYR A 381 29.38 -27.62 -2.24
N PRO A 382 30.13 -28.72 -2.03
CA PRO A 382 29.58 -30.08 -1.90
C PRO A 382 28.77 -30.31 -0.60
N HIS A 383 28.74 -29.34 0.31
CA HIS A 383 27.88 -29.35 1.49
C HIS A 383 26.43 -29.04 1.21
N LEU A 384 26.14 -28.46 0.02
CA LEU A 384 24.78 -28.17 -0.42
C LEU A 384 24.08 -29.47 -0.80
N ARG A 385 22.99 -29.78 -0.09
CA ARG A 385 22.11 -30.89 -0.38
C ARG A 385 21.32 -30.65 -1.67
N GLU A 386 20.81 -29.41 -1.79
CA GLU A 386 20.02 -28.97 -2.95
C GLU A 386 20.41 -27.54 -3.34
N LEU A 387 20.41 -27.30 -4.63
CA LEU A 387 20.66 -25.98 -5.21
C LEU A 387 19.66 -25.75 -6.34
N ARG A 388 19.01 -24.62 -6.31
CA ARG A 388 18.08 -24.17 -7.36
C ARG A 388 18.50 -22.84 -7.90
N VAL A 389 18.87 -22.83 -9.17
CA VAL A 389 19.31 -21.62 -9.89
C VAL A 389 18.26 -21.26 -10.93
N VAL A 390 17.58 -20.15 -10.72
CA VAL A 390 16.55 -19.65 -11.65
C VAL A 390 17.15 -18.65 -12.62
N ASP A 391 16.67 -18.66 -13.87
CA ASP A 391 16.97 -17.62 -14.83
C ASP A 391 15.86 -16.56 -14.82
N PRO A 392 16.08 -15.38 -14.24
CA PRO A 392 15.05 -14.35 -14.18
C PRO A 392 14.81 -13.64 -15.51
N GLY A 393 15.67 -13.85 -16.53
CA GLY A 393 15.56 -13.20 -17.85
C GLY A 393 15.75 -11.68 -17.83
N ILE A 394 15.85 -11.05 -16.67
CA ILE A 394 15.94 -9.60 -16.47
C ILE A 394 16.88 -9.28 -15.29
N LYS A 395 17.60 -8.14 -15.39
CA LYS A 395 18.56 -7.71 -14.36
C LYS A 395 17.96 -6.79 -13.29
N ASP A 396 16.65 -6.58 -13.28
CA ASP A 396 16.02 -5.80 -12.23
C ASP A 396 16.04 -6.56 -10.90
N TYR A 397 16.57 -5.92 -9.85
CA TYR A 397 16.71 -6.54 -8.52
C TYR A 397 15.38 -6.98 -7.93
N GLY A 398 14.33 -6.16 -8.09
CA GLY A 398 12.99 -6.48 -7.57
C GLY A 398 12.38 -7.69 -8.26
N ALA A 399 12.55 -7.81 -9.59
CA ALA A 399 12.09 -8.95 -10.37
C ALA A 399 12.88 -10.22 -10.03
N ILE A 400 14.22 -10.13 -9.92
CA ILE A 400 15.07 -11.23 -9.48
C ILE A 400 14.63 -11.73 -8.10
N GLN A 401 14.43 -10.83 -7.14
CA GLN A 401 14.01 -11.19 -5.79
C GLN A 401 12.68 -11.95 -5.78
N LYS A 402 11.71 -11.51 -6.59
CA LYS A 402 10.41 -12.19 -6.73
C LYS A 402 10.55 -13.56 -7.39
N THR A 403 11.35 -13.69 -8.45
CA THR A 403 11.55 -14.96 -9.16
C THR A 403 12.23 -16.00 -8.25
N VAL A 404 13.27 -15.61 -7.52
CA VAL A 404 13.95 -16.48 -6.55
C VAL A 404 13.02 -16.88 -5.40
N ALA A 405 12.22 -15.94 -4.90
CA ALA A 405 11.26 -16.20 -3.83
C ALA A 405 10.14 -17.15 -4.27
N ARG A 406 9.69 -17.08 -5.54
CA ARG A 406 8.69 -17.97 -6.11
C ARG A 406 9.22 -19.41 -6.22
N GLU A 407 10.43 -19.60 -6.72
CA GLU A 407 11.06 -20.92 -6.77
C GLU A 407 11.26 -21.50 -5.36
N ALA A 408 11.61 -20.64 -4.40
CA ALA A 408 11.76 -21.06 -3.02
C ALA A 408 10.40 -21.46 -2.38
N ALA A 409 9.30 -20.85 -2.79
CA ALA A 409 7.95 -21.25 -2.36
C ALA A 409 7.62 -22.66 -2.88
N TYR A 410 7.83 -22.91 -4.17
CA TYR A 410 7.64 -24.24 -4.74
C TYR A 410 8.51 -25.30 -4.05
N TYR A 411 9.78 -24.97 -3.80
CA TYR A 411 10.68 -25.88 -3.10
C TYR A 411 10.21 -26.15 -1.67
N LEU A 412 9.74 -25.14 -0.96
CA LEU A 412 9.22 -25.33 0.40
C LEU A 412 7.99 -26.25 0.41
N GLU A 413 7.08 -26.09 -0.53
CA GLU A 413 5.92 -26.96 -0.69
C GLU A 413 6.29 -28.41 -1.09
N GLU A 414 7.39 -28.59 -1.81
CA GLU A 414 7.91 -29.90 -2.19
C GLU A 414 8.51 -30.67 -0.99
N ILE A 415 9.22 -29.96 -0.11
CA ILE A 415 9.92 -30.59 1.02
C ILE A 415 9.13 -30.60 2.34
N ALA A 416 8.09 -29.78 2.47
CA ALA A 416 7.26 -29.71 3.66
C ALA A 416 6.18 -30.82 3.63
N TRP A 417 5.76 -31.27 4.79
CA TRP A 417 4.71 -32.26 4.98
C TRP A 417 3.69 -31.79 6.03
N ALA A 418 2.55 -32.44 6.09
CA ALA A 418 1.53 -32.12 7.07
C ALA A 418 2.07 -32.28 8.50
N GLY A 419 1.93 -31.26 9.33
CA GLY A 419 2.46 -31.22 10.69
C GLY A 419 3.92 -30.80 10.80
N ALA A 420 4.59 -30.40 9.71
CA ALA A 420 6.00 -29.99 9.75
C ALA A 420 6.23 -28.77 10.64
N LYS A 421 7.37 -28.76 11.33
CA LYS A 421 7.87 -27.63 12.11
C LYS A 421 8.75 -26.73 11.24
N ILE A 422 8.25 -25.55 10.90
CA ILE A 422 8.93 -24.60 10.00
C ILE A 422 9.36 -23.36 10.77
N GLY A 423 10.65 -23.05 10.70
CA GLY A 423 11.23 -21.82 11.22
C GLY A 423 11.36 -20.75 10.12
N LEU A 424 10.89 -19.55 10.37
CA LEU A 424 10.94 -18.44 9.44
C LEU A 424 11.78 -17.29 9.98
N SER A 425 12.69 -16.78 9.17
CA SER A 425 13.39 -15.52 9.39
C SER A 425 12.53 -14.35 8.91
N GLY A 426 12.99 -13.12 9.12
CA GLY A 426 12.36 -11.92 8.58
C GLY A 426 12.92 -11.54 7.21
N GLY A 427 12.26 -10.58 6.54
CA GLY A 427 12.78 -9.92 5.35
C GLY A 427 11.89 -9.99 4.12
N LYS A 428 12.16 -9.08 3.17
CA LYS A 428 11.34 -8.87 1.98
C LYS A 428 11.29 -10.10 1.05
N THR A 429 12.36 -10.86 0.96
CA THR A 429 12.39 -12.08 0.13
C THR A 429 11.46 -13.14 0.69
N LEU A 430 11.41 -13.30 2.04
CA LEU A 430 10.49 -14.23 2.68
C LEU A 430 9.05 -13.76 2.59
N TYR A 431 8.83 -12.45 2.67
CA TYR A 431 7.51 -11.86 2.39
C TYR A 431 7.00 -12.31 1.02
N TYR A 432 7.81 -12.16 -0.04
CA TYR A 432 7.43 -12.63 -1.38
C TYR A 432 7.26 -14.15 -1.42
N LEU A 433 8.15 -14.93 -0.82
CA LEU A 433 8.01 -16.38 -0.75
C LEU A 433 6.65 -16.78 -0.19
N ILE A 434 6.25 -16.21 0.96
CA ILE A 434 4.97 -16.50 1.58
C ILE A 434 3.79 -16.09 0.70
N THR A 435 3.91 -14.99 -0.07
CA THR A 435 2.84 -14.58 -1.00
C THR A 435 2.62 -15.60 -2.12
N TYR A 436 3.65 -16.34 -2.52
CA TYR A 436 3.58 -17.36 -3.57
C TYR A 436 3.16 -18.77 -3.10
N LEU A 437 3.12 -19.04 -1.79
CA LEU A 437 2.67 -20.32 -1.26
C LEU A 437 1.19 -20.57 -1.58
N GLU A 438 0.85 -21.81 -1.94
CA GLU A 438 -0.52 -22.23 -2.25
C GLU A 438 -1.22 -22.81 -1.01
N PRO A 439 -2.40 -22.26 -0.60
CA PRO A 439 -3.06 -22.65 0.65
C PRO A 439 -3.48 -24.13 0.74
N GLU A 440 -3.67 -24.79 -0.39
CA GLU A 440 -4.26 -26.14 -0.44
C GLU A 440 -3.22 -27.27 -0.30
N ARG A 441 -1.93 -26.97 -0.36
CA ARG A 441 -0.87 -28.00 -0.41
C ARG A 441 -0.36 -28.46 0.96
N LEU A 442 -0.48 -27.63 1.98
CA LEU A 442 0.06 -27.91 3.31
C LEU A 442 -0.99 -27.73 4.39
N SER A 443 -0.96 -28.56 5.42
CA SER A 443 -1.89 -28.50 6.55
C SER A 443 -1.23 -28.83 7.88
N GLY A 444 -1.80 -28.35 8.98
CA GLY A 444 -1.38 -28.67 10.34
C GLY A 444 0.04 -28.23 10.69
N LEU A 445 0.58 -27.20 10.04
CA LEU A 445 1.94 -26.72 10.23
C LEU A 445 2.17 -26.14 11.63
N HIS A 446 3.40 -26.25 12.12
CA HIS A 446 3.88 -25.54 13.31
C HIS A 446 4.92 -24.50 12.90
N LEU A 447 4.58 -23.21 13.02
CA LEU A 447 5.40 -22.10 12.54
C LEU A 447 6.09 -21.38 13.69
N TYR A 448 7.39 -21.18 13.55
CA TYR A 448 8.25 -20.56 14.57
C TYR A 448 9.04 -19.39 13.98
N PRO A 449 9.16 -18.25 14.66
CA PRO A 449 10.08 -17.19 14.26
C PRO A 449 11.51 -17.58 14.64
N LEU A 450 12.46 -17.52 13.68
CA LEU A 450 13.85 -17.91 13.95
C LEU A 450 14.62 -16.87 14.76
N THR A 451 14.24 -15.62 14.69
CA THR A 451 14.91 -14.52 15.40
C THR A 451 13.92 -13.50 15.92
N LEU A 452 14.31 -12.83 16.99
CA LEU A 452 13.67 -11.61 17.46
C LEU A 452 14.42 -10.40 16.91
N THR A 453 13.74 -9.58 16.14
CA THR A 453 14.34 -8.36 15.59
C THR A 453 14.25 -7.24 16.62
N PRO A 454 15.36 -6.71 17.14
CA PRO A 454 15.33 -5.63 18.13
C PRO A 454 14.96 -4.25 17.55
N ILE A 455 14.65 -4.20 16.26
CA ILE A 455 14.47 -2.96 15.50
C ILE A 455 12.99 -2.77 15.16
N LEU A 456 12.45 -1.60 15.53
CA LEU A 456 11.04 -1.26 15.35
C LEU A 456 10.68 -0.67 13.97
N THR A 457 11.65 -0.50 13.07
CA THR A 457 11.47 0.30 11.84
C THR A 457 10.76 -0.40 10.68
N MET A 458 10.53 -1.71 10.72
CA MET A 458 9.76 -2.45 9.71
C MET A 458 8.99 -3.62 10.34
N PRO A 459 7.98 -3.38 11.16
CA PRO A 459 7.30 -4.42 11.91
C PRO A 459 6.67 -5.50 11.03
N GLY A 460 6.23 -5.16 9.81
CA GLY A 460 5.65 -6.09 8.83
C GLY A 460 6.63 -7.07 8.18
N LEU A 461 7.96 -6.92 8.39
CA LEU A 461 8.98 -7.79 7.81
C LEU A 461 9.80 -8.56 8.86
N THR A 462 9.35 -8.58 10.11
CA THR A 462 9.98 -9.36 11.19
C THR A 462 9.68 -10.86 11.05
N ALA A 463 10.44 -11.71 11.72
CA ALA A 463 10.17 -13.13 11.75
C ALA A 463 8.78 -13.46 12.32
N ASN A 464 8.35 -12.76 13.38
CA ASN A 464 6.99 -12.86 13.91
C ASN A 464 5.92 -12.50 12.87
N ALA A 465 6.16 -11.43 12.08
CA ALA A 465 5.24 -11.04 11.01
C ALA A 465 5.16 -12.10 9.90
N MET A 466 6.29 -12.71 9.53
CA MET A 466 6.31 -13.80 8.54
C MET A 466 5.52 -15.02 9.03
N VAL A 467 5.69 -15.40 10.28
CA VAL A 467 4.91 -16.46 10.91
C VAL A 467 3.42 -16.14 10.90
N GLY A 468 3.04 -14.94 11.31
CA GLY A 468 1.65 -14.48 11.27
C GLY A 468 1.06 -14.49 9.87
N MET A 469 1.82 -14.00 8.88
CA MET A 469 1.39 -13.97 7.48
C MET A 469 1.20 -15.38 6.90
N MET A 470 2.14 -16.31 7.17
CA MET A 470 2.02 -17.68 6.70
C MET A 470 0.85 -18.42 7.36
N SER A 471 0.58 -18.17 8.65
CA SER A 471 -0.54 -18.79 9.36
C SER A 471 -1.91 -18.34 8.83
N THR A 472 -2.03 -17.16 8.25
CA THR A 472 -3.29 -16.73 7.63
C THR A 472 -3.56 -17.45 6.30
N LYS A 473 -2.53 -17.99 5.65
CA LYS A 473 -2.67 -18.78 4.41
C LYS A 473 -3.10 -20.22 4.68
N TYR A 474 -2.68 -20.78 5.82
CA TYR A 474 -2.92 -22.20 6.18
C TYR A 474 -3.74 -22.24 7.47
N PRO A 475 -5.08 -22.36 7.41
CA PRO A 475 -5.98 -22.21 8.57
C PRO A 475 -5.73 -23.18 9.72
N ASP A 476 -5.29 -24.42 9.41
CA ASP A 476 -5.03 -25.47 10.41
C ASP A 476 -3.61 -25.39 11.02
N THR A 477 -3.00 -24.22 10.97
CA THR A 477 -1.61 -24.01 11.39
C THR A 477 -1.53 -23.46 12.80
N THR A 478 -0.61 -24.00 13.61
CA THR A 478 -0.23 -23.41 14.90
C THR A 478 0.95 -22.46 14.71
N ALA A 479 0.71 -21.19 14.95
CA ALA A 479 1.73 -20.15 14.84
C ALA A 479 2.20 -19.69 16.22
N TYR A 480 3.51 -19.70 16.42
CA TYR A 480 4.14 -19.25 17.67
C TYR A 480 4.80 -17.89 17.47
N ASN A 481 4.80 -17.08 18.51
CA ASN A 481 5.46 -15.77 18.51
C ASN A 481 6.49 -15.70 19.64
N LEU A 482 7.62 -15.08 19.36
CA LEU A 482 8.57 -14.69 20.40
C LEU A 482 8.15 -13.31 20.97
N PRO A 483 7.94 -13.21 22.28
CA PRO A 483 7.63 -11.93 22.90
C PRO A 483 8.86 -11.01 22.87
N THR A 484 8.64 -9.73 22.54
CA THR A 484 9.67 -8.70 22.63
C THR A 484 9.82 -8.28 24.08
N ILE A 485 10.91 -8.70 24.73
CA ILE A 485 11.24 -8.38 26.11
C ILE A 485 12.51 -7.51 26.07
N PRO A 486 12.56 -6.38 26.76
CA PRO A 486 13.78 -5.57 26.88
C PRO A 486 14.84 -6.33 27.69
N VAL A 487 15.88 -6.81 27.03
CA VAL A 487 16.98 -7.56 27.64
C VAL A 487 18.31 -7.16 27.02
N SER A 488 19.39 -7.32 27.80
CA SER A 488 20.75 -6.99 27.39
C SER A 488 21.48 -8.18 26.76
N SER A 489 20.97 -9.42 26.94
CA SER A 489 21.59 -10.62 26.42
C SER A 489 20.57 -11.76 26.22
N ARG A 490 20.99 -12.79 25.45
CA ARG A 490 20.24 -14.04 25.28
C ARG A 490 20.01 -14.77 26.61
N ASP A 491 21.02 -14.84 27.48
CA ASP A 491 20.90 -15.49 28.79
C ASP A 491 19.86 -14.80 29.68
N GLU A 492 19.78 -13.50 29.61
CA GLU A 492 18.75 -12.73 30.34
C GLU A 492 17.36 -13.02 29.77
N TYR A 493 17.22 -13.10 28.43
CA TYR A 493 15.98 -13.49 27.80
C TYR A 493 15.52 -14.86 28.24
N GLU A 494 16.41 -15.85 28.23
CA GLU A 494 16.11 -17.23 28.69
C GLU A 494 15.68 -17.27 30.16
N LYS A 495 16.32 -16.48 31.03
CA LYS A 495 15.92 -16.39 32.44
C LYS A 495 14.53 -15.80 32.61
N GLN A 496 14.19 -14.77 31.82
CA GLN A 496 12.84 -14.19 31.87
C GLN A 496 11.79 -15.17 31.31
N MET A 497 12.10 -15.88 30.22
CA MET A 497 11.24 -16.91 29.67
C MET A 497 11.06 -18.12 30.64
N ALA A 498 12.04 -18.39 31.44
CA ALA A 498 11.96 -19.50 32.44
C ALA A 498 10.89 -19.26 33.53
N ALA A 499 10.44 -18.02 33.71
CA ALA A 499 9.30 -17.71 34.57
C ALA A 499 7.98 -18.29 34.07
N ASN A 500 7.90 -18.61 32.76
CA ASN A 500 6.78 -19.29 32.13
C ASN A 500 7.27 -20.53 31.37
N PRO A 501 7.05 -21.73 31.92
CA PRO A 501 7.56 -22.99 31.32
C PRO A 501 7.06 -23.24 29.89
N GLU A 502 5.85 -22.82 29.56
CA GLU A 502 5.28 -23.00 28.22
C GLU A 502 5.99 -22.10 27.20
N MET A 503 6.23 -20.83 27.56
CA MET A 503 6.99 -19.91 26.72
C MET A 503 8.44 -20.35 26.53
N LEU A 504 9.07 -20.85 27.57
CA LEU A 504 10.42 -21.43 27.49
C LEU A 504 10.46 -22.63 26.56
N LYS A 505 9.42 -23.48 26.59
CA LYS A 505 9.29 -24.62 25.68
C LYS A 505 9.20 -24.13 24.23
N ILE A 506 8.32 -23.16 23.93
CA ILE A 506 8.18 -22.58 22.57
C ILE A 506 9.54 -22.04 22.11
N TYR A 507 10.24 -21.28 22.96
CA TYR A 507 11.55 -20.74 22.64
C TYR A 507 12.57 -21.87 22.33
N ARG A 508 12.57 -22.96 23.07
CA ARG A 508 13.43 -24.12 22.80
C ARG A 508 13.02 -24.89 21.54
N ASP A 509 11.74 -25.02 21.27
CA ASP A 509 11.22 -25.70 20.08
C ASP A 509 11.67 -25.03 18.74
N ILE A 510 12.10 -23.77 18.76
CA ILE A 510 12.69 -23.09 17.60
C ILE A 510 13.92 -23.83 17.08
N TRP A 511 14.77 -24.36 17.99
CA TRP A 511 15.95 -25.14 17.63
C TRP A 511 15.59 -26.53 17.10
N GLU A 512 14.37 -27.00 17.33
CA GLU A 512 13.90 -28.29 16.85
C GLU A 512 13.11 -28.21 15.55
N THR A 513 13.03 -27.01 14.91
CA THR A 513 12.39 -26.88 13.61
C THR A 513 13.10 -27.74 12.56
N GLU A 514 12.30 -28.38 11.71
CA GLU A 514 12.77 -29.34 10.70
C GLU A 514 13.21 -28.67 9.44
N ILE A 515 12.54 -27.56 9.10
CA ILE A 515 12.81 -26.72 7.96
C ILE A 515 13.00 -25.29 8.46
N MET A 516 14.15 -24.69 8.19
CA MET A 516 14.43 -23.29 8.48
C MET A 516 14.55 -22.53 7.15
N VAL A 517 13.79 -21.45 6.99
CA VAL A 517 13.81 -20.60 5.78
C VAL A 517 14.29 -19.21 6.13
N LEU A 518 15.32 -18.75 5.42
CA LEU A 518 15.97 -17.48 5.73
C LEU A 518 16.52 -16.77 4.51
N GLY A 519 16.74 -15.46 4.63
CA GLY A 519 17.43 -14.64 3.64
C GLY A 519 18.90 -14.45 3.98
N VAL A 520 19.66 -13.95 3.02
CA VAL A 520 21.03 -13.44 3.21
C VAL A 520 20.99 -11.92 3.12
N GLY A 521 21.47 -11.23 4.15
CA GLY A 521 21.61 -9.78 4.20
C GLY A 521 22.98 -9.33 3.71
N TYR A 522 23.05 -8.08 3.21
CA TYR A 522 24.27 -7.42 2.77
C TYR A 522 24.28 -5.95 3.23
N LEU A 523 25.47 -5.38 3.41
CA LEU A 523 25.63 -4.09 4.10
C LEU A 523 24.96 -2.89 3.42
N THR A 524 24.97 -2.86 2.08
CA THR A 524 24.38 -1.76 1.28
C THR A 524 22.90 -2.00 0.96
N GLY A 525 22.28 -3.04 1.53
CA GLY A 525 20.90 -3.41 1.29
C GLY A 525 19.89 -2.38 1.84
N PRO A 526 18.69 -2.36 1.29
CA PRO A 526 17.64 -1.42 1.70
C PRO A 526 17.04 -1.77 3.08
N LEU A 527 17.18 -3.03 3.54
CA LEU A 527 16.64 -3.47 4.81
C LEU A 527 17.63 -3.31 5.96
N PRO A 528 17.13 -2.94 7.13
CA PRO A 528 18.00 -2.54 8.23
C PRO A 528 18.79 -3.64 8.92
N GLY A 529 18.41 -4.91 8.92
CA GLY A 529 19.16 -6.03 9.50
C GLY A 529 20.06 -5.73 10.70
N PHE A 530 21.21 -6.39 10.80
CA PHE A 530 22.24 -6.12 11.81
C PHE A 530 22.80 -4.68 11.71
N ARG A 531 22.85 -4.13 10.50
CA ARG A 531 23.31 -2.75 10.27
C ARG A 531 22.49 -1.73 11.08
N ALA A 532 21.17 -1.86 11.13
CA ALA A 532 20.36 -0.92 11.89
C ALA A 532 20.58 -1.08 13.41
N LEU A 533 20.81 -2.29 13.87
CA LEU A 533 21.18 -2.51 15.28
C LEU A 533 22.54 -1.85 15.59
N ALA A 534 23.54 -2.01 14.72
CA ALA A 534 24.84 -1.37 14.88
C ALA A 534 24.76 0.16 14.76
N GLN A 535 23.92 0.69 13.89
CA GLN A 535 23.65 2.13 13.79
C GLN A 535 22.98 2.68 15.03
N GLN A 536 21.97 2.00 15.55
CA GLN A 536 21.21 2.43 16.72
C GLN A 536 22.05 2.38 18.01
N GLU A 537 22.84 1.32 18.21
CA GLU A 537 23.56 1.06 19.46
C GLU A 537 24.98 1.63 19.49
N MET A 538 25.60 1.76 18.33
CA MET A 538 27.02 2.14 18.20
C MET A 538 27.25 3.33 17.26
N GLY A 539 26.23 3.81 16.56
CA GLY A 539 26.35 4.89 15.56
C GLY A 539 27.08 4.48 14.27
N LEU A 540 27.33 3.18 14.02
CA LEU A 540 28.13 2.72 12.91
C LEU A 540 27.37 2.73 11.57
N SER A 541 27.98 3.32 10.54
CA SER A 541 27.51 3.28 9.17
C SER A 541 27.80 1.93 8.49
N ALA A 542 27.23 1.70 7.30
CA ALA A 542 27.54 0.51 6.48
C ALA A 542 29.03 0.46 6.09
N GLU A 543 29.63 1.61 5.75
CA GLU A 543 31.04 1.75 5.37
C GLU A 543 31.95 1.41 6.54
N GLU A 544 31.61 1.85 7.77
CA GLU A 544 32.38 1.53 8.97
C GLU A 544 32.27 0.05 9.33
N LEU A 545 31.10 -0.58 9.15
CA LEU A 545 30.95 -2.03 9.31
C LEU A 545 31.80 -2.81 8.28
N ALA A 546 31.81 -2.36 7.01
CA ALA A 546 32.66 -2.94 5.98
C ALA A 546 34.17 -2.80 6.30
N ALA A 547 34.58 -1.63 6.80
CA ALA A 547 35.94 -1.39 7.25
C ALA A 547 36.36 -2.28 8.44
N ARG A 548 35.40 -2.69 9.26
CA ARG A 548 35.60 -3.68 10.34
C ARG A 548 35.58 -5.12 9.87
N GLY A 549 35.37 -5.37 8.55
CA GLY A 549 35.42 -6.69 7.91
C GLY A 549 34.09 -7.39 7.78
N VAL A 550 32.96 -6.75 8.06
CA VAL A 550 31.63 -7.32 7.85
C VAL A 550 31.34 -7.32 6.33
N VAL A 551 30.97 -8.49 5.78
CA VAL A 551 30.62 -8.66 4.36
C VAL A 551 29.15 -9.06 4.20
N ALA A 552 28.64 -9.85 5.13
CA ALA A 552 27.29 -10.39 5.08
C ALA A 552 26.63 -10.38 6.47
N GLU A 553 25.35 -10.61 6.50
CA GLU A 553 24.65 -11.01 7.71
C GLU A 553 23.72 -12.19 7.44
N ILE A 554 23.57 -13.07 8.44
CA ILE A 554 22.60 -14.15 8.45
C ILE A 554 21.92 -14.20 9.81
N ASN A 555 20.59 -14.11 9.83
CA ASN A 555 19.80 -14.01 11.06
C ASN A 555 20.39 -12.99 12.06
N HIS A 556 20.68 -11.79 11.60
CA HIS A 556 21.31 -10.69 12.37
C HIS A 556 22.72 -11.02 12.92
N THR A 557 23.36 -12.08 12.48
CA THR A 557 24.76 -12.37 12.79
C THR A 557 25.66 -11.83 11.68
N PRO A 558 26.58 -10.88 11.94
CA PRO A 558 27.52 -10.39 10.94
C PRO A 558 28.58 -11.42 10.64
N ILE A 559 28.93 -11.55 9.35
CA ILE A 559 29.84 -12.55 8.78
C ILE A 559 30.97 -11.85 8.03
N ASP A 560 32.18 -12.33 8.21
CA ASP A 560 33.36 -11.86 7.49
C ASP A 560 33.53 -12.51 6.10
N ALA A 561 34.52 -12.08 5.32
CA ALA A 561 34.81 -12.60 3.98
C ALA A 561 35.30 -14.07 3.98
N GLN A 562 35.76 -14.60 5.10
CA GLN A 562 36.16 -16.00 5.29
C GLN A 562 34.96 -16.89 5.62
N GLY A 563 33.80 -16.29 5.89
CA GLY A 563 32.59 -16.99 6.28
C GLY A 563 32.54 -17.28 7.78
N GLU A 564 33.31 -16.58 8.61
CA GLU A 564 33.27 -16.75 10.04
C GLU A 564 32.36 -15.70 10.71
N PRO A 565 31.56 -16.08 11.71
CA PRO A 565 30.70 -15.14 12.40
C PRO A 565 31.53 -14.28 13.35
N MET A 566 31.23 -12.98 13.38
CA MET A 566 31.96 -12.02 14.23
C MET A 566 31.48 -12.08 15.68
N LEU A 567 31.60 -13.26 16.28
CA LEU A 567 31.21 -13.56 17.68
C LEU A 567 32.39 -13.50 18.64
N ASP A 568 33.57 -13.94 18.17
CA ASP A 568 34.82 -14.00 18.94
C ASP A 568 35.95 -13.53 18.03
N GLY A 569 36.46 -12.37 18.24
CA GLY A 569 37.49 -11.86 17.37
C GLY A 569 38.15 -10.55 17.82
N LYS A 570 38.82 -9.91 16.89
CA LYS A 570 39.54 -8.65 17.11
C LYS A 570 38.60 -7.50 17.50
N ASP A 571 37.31 -7.56 17.06
CA ASP A 571 36.30 -6.56 17.37
C ASP A 571 35.35 -7.01 18.50
N LYS A 572 35.75 -6.69 19.73
CA LYS A 572 35.01 -7.04 20.92
C LYS A 572 33.66 -6.34 21.04
N GLU A 573 33.52 -5.16 20.42
CA GLU A 573 32.27 -4.37 20.45
C GLU A 573 31.22 -5.00 19.54
N LEU A 574 31.60 -5.33 18.31
CA LEU A 574 30.69 -6.06 17.39
C LEU A 574 30.32 -7.44 17.94
N ALA A 575 31.27 -8.16 18.52
CA ALA A 575 31.00 -9.45 19.14
C ALA A 575 30.00 -9.33 20.31
N ALA A 576 30.14 -8.31 21.15
CA ALA A 576 29.20 -8.06 22.25
C ALA A 576 27.78 -7.72 21.73
N LEU A 577 27.69 -6.92 20.67
CA LEU A 577 26.42 -6.57 20.04
C LEU A 577 25.74 -7.80 19.41
N THR A 578 26.53 -8.64 18.71
CA THR A 578 26.04 -9.86 18.08
C THR A 578 25.48 -10.87 19.08
N ARG A 579 26.08 -10.99 20.27
CA ARG A 579 25.58 -11.88 21.34
C ARG A 579 24.25 -11.42 21.96
N ARG A 580 23.80 -10.21 21.65
CA ARG A 580 22.47 -9.72 22.05
C ARG A 580 21.35 -10.20 21.13
N VAL A 581 21.67 -10.77 19.95
CA VAL A 581 20.68 -11.32 19.02
C VAL A 581 20.01 -12.55 19.66
N ILE A 582 18.68 -12.50 19.72
CA ILE A 582 17.86 -13.56 20.30
C ILE A 582 17.32 -14.44 19.18
N GLY A 583 17.51 -15.74 19.29
CA GLY A 583 17.07 -16.73 18.31
C GLY A 583 18.22 -17.55 17.71
N VAL A 584 17.99 -18.13 16.53
CA VAL A 584 18.94 -19.00 15.83
C VAL A 584 19.98 -18.16 15.11
N GLY A 585 21.20 -18.13 15.61
CA GLY A 585 22.34 -17.42 15.00
C GLY A 585 23.13 -18.26 14.01
N ALA A 586 24.24 -17.73 13.52
CA ALA A 586 25.06 -18.37 12.49
C ALA A 586 25.64 -19.73 12.93
N LEU A 587 26.09 -19.87 14.17
CA LEU A 587 26.67 -21.14 14.66
C LEU A 587 25.63 -22.26 14.70
N GLU A 588 24.45 -21.97 15.21
CA GLU A 588 23.34 -22.92 15.24
C GLU A 588 22.86 -23.27 13.82
N LEU A 589 22.82 -22.33 12.89
CA LEU A 589 22.52 -22.60 11.48
C LEU A 589 23.54 -23.53 10.85
N ARG A 590 24.85 -23.33 11.10
CA ARG A 590 25.94 -24.19 10.63
C ARG A 590 25.78 -25.62 11.15
N GLU A 591 25.48 -25.78 12.43
CA GLU A 591 25.23 -27.07 13.04
C GLU A 591 24.01 -27.78 12.43
N ARG A 592 22.91 -27.03 12.22
CA ARG A 592 21.69 -27.58 11.61
C ARG A 592 21.89 -27.96 10.15
N ALA A 593 22.61 -27.15 9.39
CA ALA A 593 22.89 -27.39 7.97
C ALA A 593 23.76 -28.63 7.77
N ALA A 594 24.55 -29.03 8.78
CA ALA A 594 25.36 -30.24 8.74
C ALA A 594 24.55 -31.56 8.94
N ARG A 595 23.29 -31.44 9.39
CA ARG A 595 22.43 -32.60 9.63
C ARG A 595 21.69 -33.03 8.37
N SER A 596 21.64 -34.32 8.10
CA SER A 596 20.94 -34.88 6.92
C SER A 596 19.41 -34.88 7.06
N ASP A 597 18.88 -34.82 8.29
CA ASP A 597 17.47 -34.84 8.61
C ASP A 597 16.86 -33.41 8.74
N ARG A 598 17.62 -32.37 8.44
CA ARG A 598 17.21 -30.97 8.54
C ARG A 598 17.43 -30.22 7.24
N PHE A 599 16.55 -29.26 6.99
CA PHE A 599 16.66 -28.34 5.87
C PHE A 599 16.90 -26.91 6.38
N VAL A 600 18.00 -26.32 5.97
CA VAL A 600 18.26 -24.89 6.15
C VAL A 600 18.30 -24.27 4.78
N VAL A 601 17.23 -23.59 4.41
CA VAL A 601 16.98 -23.05 3.07
C VAL A 601 17.31 -21.56 3.05
N ALA A 602 18.37 -21.19 2.35
CA ALA A 602 18.70 -19.80 2.06
C ALA A 602 18.04 -19.36 0.75
N VAL A 603 17.35 -18.23 0.79
CA VAL A 603 16.65 -17.63 -0.36
C VAL A 603 17.26 -16.26 -0.64
N ALA A 604 18.15 -16.19 -1.62
CA ALA A 604 18.90 -14.97 -1.89
C ALA A 604 19.29 -14.87 -3.37
N GLY A 605 19.09 -13.70 -3.97
CA GLY A 605 19.45 -13.41 -5.36
C GLY A 605 19.77 -11.92 -5.57
N GLY A 606 20.29 -11.61 -6.75
CA GLY A 606 20.78 -10.31 -7.17
C GLY A 606 22.30 -10.15 -7.02
N LEU A 607 22.93 -9.58 -8.02
CA LEU A 607 24.40 -9.41 -8.09
C LEU A 607 24.96 -8.69 -6.87
N GLU A 608 24.20 -7.78 -6.28
CA GLU A 608 24.55 -7.01 -5.09
C GLU A 608 24.80 -7.90 -3.86
N LYS A 609 24.21 -9.10 -3.84
CA LYS A 609 24.35 -10.07 -2.75
C LYS A 609 25.44 -11.12 -2.98
N THR A 610 26.11 -11.13 -4.13
CA THR A 610 27.04 -12.21 -4.49
C THR A 610 28.11 -12.45 -3.41
N GLU A 611 28.76 -11.38 -2.93
CA GLU A 611 29.81 -11.52 -1.90
C GLU A 611 29.23 -11.98 -0.55
N ALA A 612 28.04 -11.51 -0.20
CA ALA A 612 27.37 -11.96 1.00
C ALA A 612 26.97 -13.44 0.93
N ILE A 613 26.44 -13.89 -0.21
CA ILE A 613 26.12 -15.31 -0.45
C ILE A 613 27.39 -16.15 -0.42
N ARG A 614 28.48 -15.69 -1.04
CA ARG A 614 29.78 -16.36 -1.03
C ARG A 614 30.33 -16.57 0.40
N ALA A 615 30.27 -15.53 1.22
CA ALA A 615 30.69 -15.59 2.60
C ALA A 615 29.85 -16.62 3.38
N CYS A 616 28.53 -16.60 3.21
CA CYS A 616 27.64 -17.56 3.88
C CYS A 616 27.83 -19.01 3.38
N LEU A 617 28.16 -19.22 2.11
CA LEU A 617 28.52 -20.54 1.55
C LEU A 617 29.82 -21.09 2.16
N LYS A 618 30.85 -20.25 2.28
CA LYS A 618 32.09 -20.62 2.98
C LYS A 618 31.84 -21.01 4.42
N GLY A 619 30.95 -20.27 5.12
CA GLY A 619 30.57 -20.54 6.48
C GLY A 619 29.65 -21.75 6.67
N LYS A 620 29.11 -22.33 5.58
CA LYS A 620 28.23 -23.50 5.55
C LYS A 620 26.98 -23.32 6.42
N TYR A 621 26.36 -22.15 6.36
CA TYR A 621 25.19 -21.80 7.21
C TYR A 621 23.86 -22.38 6.74
N PHE A 622 23.83 -22.93 5.55
CA PHE A 622 22.66 -23.59 4.95
C PHE A 622 23.08 -24.77 4.08
N ASN A 623 22.18 -25.71 3.89
CA ASN A 623 22.37 -26.88 3.04
C ASN A 623 21.49 -26.86 1.79
N VAL A 624 20.65 -25.84 1.66
CA VAL A 624 19.86 -25.55 0.46
C VAL A 624 20.02 -24.08 0.09
N LEU A 625 20.26 -23.81 -1.18
CA LEU A 625 20.31 -22.46 -1.73
C LEU A 625 19.35 -22.33 -2.92
N VAL A 626 18.48 -21.33 -2.86
CA VAL A 626 17.68 -20.87 -4.01
C VAL A 626 18.19 -19.50 -4.42
N THR A 627 18.72 -19.39 -5.65
CA THR A 627 19.35 -18.18 -6.14
C THR A 627 19.09 -17.98 -7.64
N ASP A 628 19.65 -16.92 -8.24
CA ASP A 628 19.53 -16.63 -9.66
C ASP A 628 20.82 -16.92 -10.46
N ALA A 629 20.68 -16.99 -11.78
CA ALA A 629 21.75 -17.30 -12.70
C ALA A 629 22.91 -16.29 -12.65
N TYR A 630 22.63 -14.99 -12.42
CA TYR A 630 23.67 -13.98 -12.38
C TYR A 630 24.60 -14.14 -11.18
N VAL A 631 24.02 -14.44 -10.01
CA VAL A 631 24.77 -14.80 -8.80
C VAL A 631 25.57 -16.07 -9.05
N ALA A 632 24.93 -17.12 -9.57
CA ALA A 632 25.56 -18.40 -9.84
C ALA A 632 26.78 -18.29 -10.77
N GLU A 633 26.63 -17.62 -11.90
CA GLU A 633 27.74 -17.38 -12.83
C GLU A 633 28.90 -16.59 -12.21
N THR A 634 28.59 -15.62 -11.35
CA THR A 634 29.63 -14.83 -10.68
C THR A 634 30.36 -15.64 -9.62
N LEU A 635 29.64 -16.51 -8.88
CA LEU A 635 30.25 -17.42 -7.91
C LEU A 635 31.17 -18.48 -8.54
N ILE A 636 30.85 -18.94 -9.76
CA ILE A 636 31.66 -19.91 -10.53
C ILE A 636 32.92 -19.28 -11.09
N LYS A 637 32.87 -18.04 -11.58
CA LYS A 637 33.98 -17.34 -12.22
C LYS A 637 35.06 -16.83 -11.26
N SER A 638 34.81 -16.82 -9.99
CA SER A 638 35.66 -16.22 -8.95
C SER A 638 36.18 -17.26 -7.95
#